data_b6213c953e35b2ff535eee92baa77cd8
#
_entry.id   b6213c953e35b2ff535eee92baa77cd8
#
_cell.length_a   1.000
_cell.length_b   1.000
_cell.length_c   1.000
_cell.angle_alpha   90.00
_cell.angle_beta   90.00
_cell.angle_gamma   90.00
#
_symmetry.space_group_name_H-M   'P 1'
#
loop_
_entity.id
_entity.type
_entity.pdbx_description
1 polymer ?
#
loop_
_entity_poly.entity_id
_entity_poly.type
_entity_poly.pdbx_seq_one_letter_code
_entity_poly.pdbx_strand_id
1 'polypeptide(L)'
;MSLSPIEEAQGRRIGTVEFISPNEIKVALDLDAPDNTAINTGNPRSFPRINNYLLIPGEDGFVVGQVEWLAVERSPFPKRKGLQDFGLVDLPFPARKLSLNPVGTLLQSGPESDRPSKAPSFSLKRGVYAFPTVGDPVLLPTDEQLRNIIESGQNRRVLIGRAPLAGNAEVKIDPDRLFGRHLAVLGNTGSGKSCTVAGLIQWSLEEAENATSQEVNARFIVLDPNGEYTNAFSNAKLFKSDGPAQQLKVPLWFWNSEEWCSFVQASGKSQRPLLRRALREIRSGIDPLAEATSDDTRKQELRRYLSSQLISIRKDRRSNSIKKEETKFGFRLKAIKDDLSIKKDEITELTRDVEAIISQLDAALNATVNDYKGNTYYRAFTEQQIIAIENACSDALKKLGGIVYQEGPGENTPLPFDGAAFADHLEVLADQENVSQFIDTLIIRIRTMLADPQMRTIVGETKDLTLEQWLKDYIGDANTTRSATVVDLSLIPSEIIHIVTAVIARMIFEALQRYRLSHPEGKTLPTVLVMEEAHTFIRRYREDADEPSSSATCCRVFERIAREGRKFGLGLVLSSQRPSELSQTVLSQCNSFLLHRISNDKDQEAVSKLLPDNLRGILRELPVLPTRYAFLLGWASELPILTHIRELPKLQQPKSDDPDFWAVWTGKDDKGQVVERKIDWKALAERWQSVESPTTPESTDETSSSPAEYEISDDDIPF
;
A
#
# COMPACT_ATOMS: atom_id res chain seq x y z
N MET A 1 -21.25 -12.86 53.35
CA MET A 1 -20.20 -12.01 53.94
C MET A 1 -19.22 -11.67 52.89
N SER A 2 -19.00 -10.40 52.57
CA SER A 2 -17.91 -9.98 51.65
C SER A 2 -16.57 -10.22 52.37
N LEU A 3 -15.66 -10.96 51.74
CA LEU A 3 -14.30 -11.13 52.23
C LEU A 3 -13.64 -9.75 52.34
N SER A 4 -12.73 -9.59 53.30
CA SER A 4 -11.94 -8.41 53.36
C SER A 4 -10.99 -8.35 52.14
N PRO A 5 -10.55 -7.16 51.63
CA PRO A 5 -9.63 -7.06 50.52
C PRO A 5 -8.35 -7.87 50.69
N ILE A 6 -7.89 -8.02 51.93
CA ILE A 6 -6.70 -8.81 52.27
C ILE A 6 -6.95 -10.31 52.10
N GLU A 7 -8.10 -10.79 52.59
CA GLU A 7 -8.50 -12.22 52.43
C GLU A 7 -8.75 -12.55 50.97
N GLU A 8 -9.33 -11.64 50.20
CA GLU A 8 -9.52 -11.81 48.77
C GLU A 8 -8.18 -11.85 48.01
N ALA A 9 -7.21 -11.01 48.37
CA ALA A 9 -5.89 -11.05 47.83
C ALA A 9 -5.12 -12.32 48.20
N GLN A 10 -5.20 -12.79 49.43
CA GLN A 10 -4.62 -14.05 49.89
C GLN A 10 -5.16 -15.26 49.12
N GLY A 11 -6.49 -15.30 48.90
CA GLY A 11 -7.13 -16.37 48.08
C GLY A 11 -6.72 -16.39 46.60
N ARG A 12 -6.10 -15.34 46.10
CA ARG A 12 -5.62 -15.24 44.69
C ARG A 12 -4.13 -15.43 44.55
N ARG A 13 -3.40 -15.51 45.64
CA ARG A 13 -1.95 -15.73 45.64
C ARG A 13 -1.63 -17.12 45.13
N ILE A 14 -0.67 -17.20 44.20
CA ILE A 14 -0.20 -18.48 43.61
C ILE A 14 1.29 -18.73 43.83
N GLY A 15 2.04 -17.73 44.27
CA GLY A 15 3.47 -17.85 44.43
C GLY A 15 4.14 -16.53 44.87
N THR A 16 5.45 -16.53 44.86
CA THR A 16 6.28 -15.39 45.21
C THR A 16 7.36 -15.14 44.15
N VAL A 17 7.75 -13.89 44.01
CA VAL A 17 8.86 -13.47 43.12
C VAL A 17 10.18 -13.98 43.69
N GLU A 18 10.93 -14.75 42.89
CA GLU A 18 12.24 -15.32 43.23
C GLU A 18 13.41 -14.55 42.58
N PHE A 19 13.18 -14.06 41.35
CA PHE A 19 14.20 -13.37 40.55
C PHE A 19 13.57 -12.26 39.73
N ILE A 20 14.27 -11.14 39.55
CA ILE A 20 13.81 -10.00 38.74
C ILE A 20 14.92 -9.50 37.85
N SER A 21 14.58 -9.32 36.58
CA SER A 21 15.32 -8.55 35.60
C SER A 21 14.35 -7.70 34.74
N PRO A 22 14.84 -6.75 33.97
CA PRO A 22 13.98 -5.91 33.11
C PRO A 22 13.16 -6.72 32.10
N ASN A 23 13.63 -7.92 31.72
CA ASN A 23 13.00 -8.75 30.70
C ASN A 23 12.34 -10.02 31.25
N GLU A 24 12.63 -10.39 32.49
CA GLU A 24 12.17 -11.67 33.07
C GLU A 24 11.94 -11.54 34.57
N ILE A 25 10.82 -12.04 35.05
CA ILE A 25 10.52 -12.20 36.48
C ILE A 25 10.26 -13.69 36.72
N LYS A 26 11.10 -14.35 37.54
CA LYS A 26 10.89 -15.76 37.93
C LYS A 26 10.09 -15.84 39.21
N VAL A 27 9.14 -16.74 39.22
CA VAL A 27 8.21 -16.94 40.32
C VAL A 27 8.30 -18.39 40.82
N ALA A 28 8.46 -18.55 42.10
CA ALA A 28 8.27 -19.82 42.79
C ALA A 28 6.78 -19.97 43.12
N LEU A 29 6.15 -21.03 42.65
CA LEU A 29 4.76 -21.32 42.95
C LEU A 29 4.61 -21.92 44.34
N ASP A 30 3.58 -21.51 45.08
CA ASP A 30 3.28 -22.06 46.39
C ASP A 30 2.89 -23.54 46.25
N LEU A 31 3.18 -24.35 47.28
CA LEU A 31 2.90 -25.79 47.28
C LEU A 31 1.42 -26.08 47.13
N ASP A 32 0.58 -25.25 47.75
CA ASP A 32 -0.86 -25.34 47.75
C ASP A 32 -1.51 -24.79 46.46
N ALA A 33 -0.69 -24.25 45.54
CA ALA A 33 -1.21 -23.79 44.26
C ALA A 33 -1.75 -24.95 43.44
N PRO A 34 -3.02 -24.91 43.00
CA PRO A 34 -3.67 -26.02 42.32
C PRO A 34 -3.00 -26.35 40.99
N ASP A 35 -3.06 -27.60 40.55
CA ASP A 35 -2.40 -28.06 39.31
C ASP A 35 -3.16 -27.57 38.05
N ASN A 36 -4.49 -27.51 38.10
CA ASN A 36 -5.30 -27.21 36.91
C ASN A 36 -6.36 -26.12 37.13
N THR A 37 -6.90 -26.00 38.33
CA THR A 37 -8.02 -25.09 38.64
C THR A 37 -7.84 -24.49 40.02
N ALA A 38 -7.85 -23.17 40.16
CA ALA A 38 -7.84 -22.52 41.46
C ALA A 38 -9.27 -22.40 41.98
N ILE A 39 -9.58 -23.09 43.06
CA ILE A 39 -10.93 -23.14 43.69
C ILE A 39 -11.00 -22.22 44.90
N ASN A 40 -9.90 -21.64 45.34
CA ASN A 40 -9.73 -20.94 46.61
C ASN A 40 -10.67 -19.73 46.84
N THR A 41 -11.29 -19.18 45.77
CA THR A 41 -12.14 -17.99 45.83
C THR A 41 -13.62 -18.29 45.68
N GLY A 42 -14.04 -19.57 45.72
CA GLY A 42 -15.43 -19.99 45.48
C GLY A 42 -15.85 -20.01 44.01
N ASN A 43 -15.08 -19.40 43.11
CA ASN A 43 -15.24 -19.46 41.65
C ASN A 43 -14.09 -20.24 41.07
N PRO A 44 -14.31 -21.33 40.32
CA PRO A 44 -13.23 -22.09 39.69
C PRO A 44 -12.51 -21.22 38.63
N ARG A 45 -11.21 -20.99 38.81
CA ARG A 45 -10.36 -20.28 37.84
C ARG A 45 -9.35 -21.21 37.25
N SER A 46 -9.10 -21.09 35.98
CA SER A 46 -8.04 -21.85 35.33
C SER A 46 -6.67 -21.45 35.88
N PHE A 47 -5.84 -22.45 36.20
CA PHE A 47 -4.43 -22.21 36.54
C PHE A 47 -3.72 -21.52 35.37
N PRO A 48 -2.74 -20.62 35.65
CA PRO A 48 -2.05 -19.89 34.59
C PRO A 48 -1.41 -20.83 33.57
N ARG A 49 -1.67 -20.54 32.30
CA ARG A 49 -1.03 -21.19 31.15
C ARG A 49 -0.11 -20.20 30.47
N ILE A 50 0.70 -20.67 29.56
CA ILE A 50 1.50 -19.80 28.67
C ILE A 50 0.57 -18.74 28.07
N ASN A 51 1.07 -17.51 27.99
CA ASN A 51 0.37 -16.29 27.53
C ASN A 51 -0.75 -15.75 28.46
N ASN A 52 -1.04 -16.37 29.59
CA ASN A 52 -1.93 -15.77 30.59
C ASN A 52 -1.24 -14.61 31.31
N TYR A 53 -2.03 -13.74 31.91
CA TYR A 53 -1.54 -12.60 32.68
C TYR A 53 -1.60 -12.89 34.16
N LEU A 54 -0.57 -12.43 34.89
CA LEU A 54 -0.48 -12.44 36.34
C LEU A 54 -0.20 -11.03 36.86
N LEU A 55 -0.54 -10.78 38.09
CA LEU A 55 -0.39 -9.48 38.73
C LEU A 55 0.58 -9.56 39.90
N ILE A 56 1.46 -8.59 39.99
CA ILE A 56 2.35 -8.42 41.14
C ILE A 56 2.08 -7.02 41.75
N PRO A 57 1.66 -6.93 43.00
CA PRO A 57 1.36 -5.63 43.64
C PRO A 57 2.57 -4.71 43.62
N GLY A 58 2.34 -3.42 43.38
CA GLY A 58 3.30 -2.35 43.43
C GLY A 58 2.72 -1.11 44.12
N GLU A 59 3.48 -0.02 44.21
CA GLU A 59 3.06 1.20 44.90
C GLU A 59 1.81 1.86 44.31
N ASP A 60 1.71 1.93 42.99
CA ASP A 60 0.62 2.63 42.27
C ASP A 60 -0.42 1.68 41.65
N GLY A 61 -0.33 0.37 41.91
CA GLY A 61 -1.20 -0.63 41.34
C GLY A 61 -0.52 -1.97 41.18
N PHE A 62 -0.60 -2.58 39.97
CA PHE A 62 -0.07 -3.91 39.74
C PHE A 62 0.85 -3.93 38.54
N VAL A 63 2.00 -4.57 38.67
CA VAL A 63 2.81 -4.96 37.50
C VAL A 63 2.12 -6.15 36.84
N VAL A 64 1.88 -6.05 35.54
CA VAL A 64 1.28 -7.11 34.71
C VAL A 64 2.40 -7.89 34.05
N GLY A 65 2.48 -9.19 34.39
CA GLY A 65 3.40 -10.14 33.77
C GLY A 65 2.66 -11.14 32.92
N GLN A 66 3.16 -11.41 31.71
CA GLN A 66 2.67 -12.46 30.85
C GLN A 66 3.49 -13.74 31.07
N VAL A 67 2.82 -14.87 31.27
CA VAL A 67 3.48 -16.16 31.48
C VAL A 67 4.19 -16.63 30.20
N GLU A 68 5.51 -16.80 30.28
CA GLU A 68 6.35 -17.22 29.15
C GLU A 68 6.61 -18.74 29.17
N TRP A 69 6.92 -19.26 30.34
CA TRP A 69 7.10 -20.70 30.52
C TRP A 69 6.75 -21.16 31.92
N LEU A 70 6.41 -22.47 32.05
CA LEU A 70 6.22 -23.17 33.32
C LEU A 70 7.12 -24.40 33.35
N ALA A 71 7.77 -24.64 34.48
CA ALA A 71 8.64 -25.78 34.65
C ALA A 71 8.52 -26.39 36.05
N VAL A 72 8.85 -27.63 36.15
CA VAL A 72 8.99 -28.38 37.42
C VAL A 72 10.47 -28.63 37.67
N GLU A 73 11.00 -28.00 38.71
CA GLU A 73 12.36 -28.21 39.14
C GLU A 73 12.44 -29.45 40.03
N ARG A 74 13.24 -30.41 39.64
CA ARG A 74 13.50 -31.62 40.44
C ARG A 74 14.70 -31.38 41.35
N SER A 75 14.66 -31.97 42.57
CA SER A 75 15.79 -31.91 43.49
C SER A 75 17.08 -32.38 42.79
N PRO A 76 18.15 -31.55 42.84
CA PRO A 76 19.44 -31.97 42.30
C PRO A 76 20.07 -33.16 43.05
N PHE A 77 19.53 -33.48 44.24
CA PHE A 77 20.02 -34.60 45.03
C PHE A 77 19.20 -35.87 44.76
N PRO A 78 19.83 -37.01 44.40
CA PRO A 78 19.12 -38.26 44.26
C PRO A 78 18.47 -38.66 45.57
N LYS A 79 17.20 -39.08 45.58
CA LYS A 79 16.52 -39.65 46.75
C LYS A 79 17.37 -40.81 47.30
N ARG A 80 18.05 -40.59 48.42
CA ARG A 80 18.72 -41.67 49.14
C ARG A 80 17.66 -42.58 49.79
N LYS A 81 17.48 -43.76 49.23
CA LYS A 81 16.69 -44.80 49.90
C LYS A 81 17.31 -45.08 51.26
N GLY A 82 16.66 -44.69 52.37
CA GLY A 82 17.10 -44.98 53.75
C GLY A 82 17.12 -43.82 54.74
N LEU A 83 16.74 -42.57 54.36
CA LEU A 83 16.70 -41.42 55.26
C LEU A 83 15.30 -41.06 55.77
N GLN A 84 14.31 -41.95 55.63
CA GLN A 84 12.95 -41.74 56.13
C GLN A 84 12.86 -41.71 57.66
N ASP A 85 13.89 -42.18 58.37
CA ASP A 85 13.83 -42.33 59.83
C ASP A 85 14.38 -41.16 60.65
N PHE A 86 14.85 -40.09 60.05
CA PHE A 86 15.52 -38.99 60.76
C PHE A 86 14.75 -37.68 60.82
N GLY A 87 13.46 -37.62 60.53
CA GLY A 87 12.67 -36.40 60.75
C GLY A 87 13.21 -35.14 60.01
N LEU A 88 14.08 -35.30 59.03
CA LEU A 88 14.50 -34.22 58.16
C LEU A 88 13.35 -33.91 57.25
N VAL A 89 12.76 -32.73 57.45
CA VAL A 89 11.72 -32.14 56.60
C VAL A 89 12.17 -32.21 55.16
N ASP A 90 11.48 -33.06 54.37
CA ASP A 90 11.68 -33.05 52.93
C ASP A 90 11.49 -31.63 52.42
N LEU A 91 12.56 -31.07 51.87
CA LEU A 91 12.42 -29.80 51.13
C LEU A 91 11.26 -29.99 50.13
N PRO A 92 10.40 -28.97 49.94
CA PRO A 92 9.22 -29.07 49.10
C PRO A 92 9.60 -29.23 47.63
N PHE A 93 9.95 -30.45 47.25
CA PHE A 93 10.18 -30.84 45.88
C PHE A 93 9.13 -31.87 45.45
N PRO A 94 8.63 -31.74 44.20
CA PRO A 94 9.10 -30.89 43.08
C PRO A 94 8.64 -29.45 43.19
N ALA A 95 9.58 -28.49 43.14
CA ALA A 95 9.25 -27.07 43.09
C ALA A 95 8.73 -26.69 41.70
N ARG A 96 7.58 -26.03 41.65
CA ARG A 96 7.04 -25.51 40.40
C ARG A 96 7.49 -24.05 40.24
N LYS A 97 7.97 -23.72 39.03
CA LYS A 97 8.43 -22.38 38.69
C LYS A 97 7.79 -21.91 37.41
N LEU A 98 7.58 -20.61 37.30
CA LEU A 98 7.18 -19.95 36.07
C LEU A 98 7.99 -18.68 35.83
N SER A 99 8.06 -18.26 34.56
CA SER A 99 8.63 -16.99 34.18
C SER A 99 7.57 -16.07 33.64
N LEU A 100 7.66 -14.80 34.01
CA LEU A 100 6.80 -13.73 33.54
C LEU A 100 7.63 -12.74 32.72
N ASN A 101 7.11 -12.38 31.56
CA ASN A 101 7.56 -11.22 30.81
C ASN A 101 6.78 -9.98 31.33
N PRO A 102 7.44 -8.96 31.93
CA PRO A 102 6.75 -7.76 32.39
C PRO A 102 6.30 -6.91 31.21
N VAL A 103 4.99 -6.70 31.05
CA VAL A 103 4.41 -6.07 29.86
C VAL A 103 3.83 -4.68 30.13
N GLY A 104 3.43 -4.39 31.36
CA GLY A 104 2.84 -3.10 31.71
C GLY A 104 2.50 -2.96 33.17
N THR A 105 1.93 -1.81 33.53
CA THR A 105 1.46 -1.49 34.88
C THR A 105 -0.03 -1.20 34.84
N LEU A 106 -0.80 -1.96 35.60
CA LEU A 106 -2.26 -1.76 35.80
C LEU A 106 -2.43 -0.79 36.96
N LEU A 107 -2.70 0.47 36.66
CA LEU A 107 -2.93 1.51 37.67
C LEU A 107 -4.34 1.38 38.22
N GLN A 108 -4.45 1.56 39.53
CA GLN A 108 -5.72 1.64 40.22
C GLN A 108 -6.02 3.12 40.50
N SER A 109 -7.04 3.67 39.85
CA SER A 109 -7.54 5.00 40.20
C SER A 109 -8.31 4.89 41.50
N GLY A 110 -7.89 5.64 42.52
CA GLY A 110 -8.64 5.74 43.80
C GLY A 110 -10.07 6.26 43.53
N PRO A 111 -10.98 6.08 44.50
CA PRO A 111 -12.30 6.69 44.41
C PRO A 111 -12.12 8.21 44.31
N GLU A 112 -12.67 8.82 43.23
CA GLU A 112 -12.76 10.28 43.15
C GLU A 112 -13.48 10.77 44.40
N SER A 113 -12.84 11.73 45.10
CA SER A 113 -13.30 12.24 46.40
C SER A 113 -14.75 12.79 46.37
N ASP A 114 -15.31 13.05 45.22
CA ASP A 114 -16.67 13.58 45.04
C ASP A 114 -17.77 12.54 44.79
N ARG A 115 -17.43 11.25 44.57
CA ARG A 115 -18.39 10.18 44.34
C ARG A 115 -17.94 8.85 44.97
N PRO A 116 -18.22 8.58 46.22
CA PRO A 116 -17.72 7.39 46.93
C PRO A 116 -18.37 6.06 46.53
N SER A 117 -19.27 6.04 45.54
CA SER A 117 -20.01 4.83 45.13
C SER A 117 -19.49 4.17 43.85
N LYS A 118 -18.41 4.63 43.21
CA LYS A 118 -17.84 3.96 42.05
C LYS A 118 -16.75 2.98 42.48
N ALA A 119 -16.86 1.73 41.98
CA ALA A 119 -15.79 0.74 42.07
C ALA A 119 -14.48 1.29 41.52
N PRO A 120 -13.32 0.87 42.08
CA PRO A 120 -12.02 1.34 41.60
C PRO A 120 -11.87 1.05 40.10
N SER A 121 -11.54 2.06 39.31
CA SER A 121 -11.33 1.87 37.88
C SER A 121 -9.86 1.52 37.65
N PHE A 122 -9.63 0.48 36.85
CA PHE A 122 -8.28 0.05 36.43
C PHE A 122 -7.95 0.60 35.06
N SER A 123 -6.72 1.06 34.88
CA SER A 123 -6.22 1.47 33.57
C SER A 123 -4.79 0.94 33.34
N LEU A 124 -4.58 0.26 32.19
CA LEU A 124 -3.28 -0.26 31.84
C LEU A 124 -2.42 0.81 31.19
N LYS A 125 -1.18 0.97 31.67
CA LYS A 125 -0.11 1.72 30.99
C LYS A 125 0.96 0.76 30.49
N ARG A 126 1.43 0.98 29.27
CA ARG A 126 2.52 0.20 28.67
C ARG A 126 3.83 0.48 29.38
N GLY A 127 4.58 -0.58 29.68
CA GLY A 127 5.88 -0.51 30.34
C GLY A 127 5.79 -0.57 31.87
N VAL A 128 6.89 -0.97 32.47
CA VAL A 128 7.05 -1.09 33.92
C VAL A 128 8.13 -0.10 34.33
N TYR A 129 7.78 0.88 35.13
CA TYR A 129 8.74 1.88 35.65
C TYR A 129 9.18 1.56 37.09
N ALA A 130 8.32 0.90 37.87
CA ALA A 130 8.63 0.41 39.20
C ALA A 130 8.53 -1.11 39.19
N PHE A 131 9.68 -1.79 39.28
CA PHE A 131 9.72 -3.24 39.36
C PHE A 131 9.42 -3.72 40.77
N PRO A 132 8.76 -4.89 40.95
CA PRO A 132 8.53 -5.51 42.24
C PRO A 132 9.85 -5.90 42.91
N THR A 133 9.79 -6.35 44.14
CA THR A 133 10.94 -6.89 44.88
C THR A 133 10.87 -8.41 45.03
N VAL A 134 12.02 -9.04 45.32
CA VAL A 134 12.06 -10.48 45.61
C VAL A 134 11.29 -10.72 46.89
N GLY A 135 10.39 -11.71 46.85
CA GLY A 135 9.46 -12.03 47.94
C GLY A 135 8.04 -11.45 47.77
N ASP A 136 7.84 -10.56 46.82
CA ASP A 136 6.49 -10.03 46.55
C ASP A 136 5.53 -11.12 46.10
N PRO A 137 4.22 -11.07 46.50
CA PRO A 137 3.24 -12.05 46.13
C PRO A 137 2.84 -11.93 44.68
N VAL A 138 2.60 -13.05 44.02
CA VAL A 138 2.06 -13.13 42.65
C VAL A 138 0.60 -13.59 42.71
N LEU A 139 -0.27 -12.81 42.08
CA LEU A 139 -1.73 -12.94 42.17
C LEU A 139 -2.36 -13.34 40.86
N LEU A 140 -3.40 -14.16 40.92
CA LEU A 140 -4.35 -14.35 39.82
C LEU A 140 -5.18 -13.07 39.65
N PRO A 141 -5.31 -12.52 38.41
CA PRO A 141 -6.17 -11.38 38.18
C PRO A 141 -7.66 -11.74 38.35
N THR A 142 -8.48 -10.77 38.72
CA THR A 142 -9.94 -10.89 38.64
C THR A 142 -10.41 -10.80 37.19
N ASP A 143 -11.63 -11.23 36.88
CA ASP A 143 -12.20 -11.08 35.54
C ASP A 143 -12.31 -9.62 35.10
N GLU A 144 -12.57 -8.72 36.06
CA GLU A 144 -12.59 -7.28 35.83
C GLU A 144 -11.17 -6.75 35.51
N GLN A 145 -10.16 -7.18 36.26
CA GLN A 145 -8.77 -6.83 35.97
C GLN A 145 -8.31 -7.36 34.62
N LEU A 146 -8.66 -8.61 34.26
CA LEU A 146 -8.37 -9.17 32.94
C LEU A 146 -9.04 -8.37 31.82
N ARG A 147 -10.32 -8.02 32.00
CA ARG A 147 -10.99 -7.14 31.01
C ARG A 147 -10.31 -5.80 30.89
N ASN A 148 -9.99 -5.15 32.02
CA ASN A 148 -9.31 -3.85 31.99
C ASN A 148 -7.90 -3.93 31.39
N ILE A 149 -7.18 -5.05 31.53
CA ILE A 149 -5.90 -5.28 30.86
C ILE A 149 -6.08 -5.27 29.35
N ILE A 150 -7.11 -5.93 28.82
CA ILE A 150 -7.35 -6.07 27.38
C ILE A 150 -8.09 -4.85 26.81
N GLU A 151 -9.12 -4.36 27.53
CA GLU A 151 -10.03 -3.31 27.06
C GLU A 151 -9.54 -1.89 27.38
N SER A 152 -8.46 -1.75 28.20
CA SER A 152 -7.93 -0.44 28.55
C SER A 152 -7.32 0.26 27.32
N GLY A 153 -7.45 1.57 27.28
CA GLY A 153 -7.00 2.44 26.21
C GLY A 153 -8.11 3.41 25.78
N GLN A 154 -7.68 4.57 25.30
CA GLN A 154 -8.61 5.59 24.81
C GLN A 154 -9.03 5.27 23.37
N ASN A 155 -10.27 5.65 23.02
CA ASN A 155 -10.81 5.59 21.67
C ASN A 155 -10.88 4.18 21.03
N ARG A 156 -10.90 3.12 21.82
CA ARG A 156 -11.10 1.76 21.33
C ARG A 156 -12.55 1.55 20.95
N ARG A 157 -12.85 1.61 19.67
CA ARG A 157 -14.21 1.65 19.14
C ARG A 157 -14.59 0.39 18.38
N VAL A 158 -13.67 -0.15 17.58
CA VAL A 158 -13.95 -1.22 16.64
C VAL A 158 -13.63 -2.58 17.25
N LEU A 159 -14.66 -3.41 17.41
CA LEU A 159 -14.54 -4.79 17.90
C LEU A 159 -14.01 -5.70 16.78
N ILE A 160 -12.79 -6.23 16.96
CA ILE A 160 -12.15 -7.13 16.00
C ILE A 160 -12.17 -8.60 16.40
N GLY A 161 -12.43 -8.91 17.66
CA GLY A 161 -12.41 -10.28 18.16
C GLY A 161 -12.45 -10.38 19.67
N ARG A 162 -12.07 -11.54 20.19
CA ARG A 162 -12.04 -11.83 21.64
C ARG A 162 -10.70 -12.43 22.05
N ALA A 163 -10.27 -12.15 23.27
CA ALA A 163 -9.05 -12.69 23.86
C ALA A 163 -9.35 -13.96 24.68
N PRO A 164 -9.14 -15.17 24.16
CA PRO A 164 -9.53 -16.41 24.83
C PRO A 164 -8.75 -16.64 26.13
N LEU A 165 -7.52 -16.14 26.22
CA LEU A 165 -6.67 -16.28 27.41
C LEU A 165 -6.99 -15.25 28.50
N ALA A 166 -7.87 -14.30 28.23
CA ALA A 166 -8.30 -13.28 29.17
C ALA A 166 -9.83 -13.31 29.38
N GLY A 167 -10.38 -14.49 29.63
CA GLY A 167 -11.80 -14.66 29.90
C GLY A 167 -12.72 -14.25 28.74
N ASN A 168 -12.27 -14.39 27.50
CA ASN A 168 -12.96 -13.93 26.28
C ASN A 168 -13.29 -12.42 26.28
N ALA A 169 -12.46 -11.58 26.93
CA ALA A 169 -12.58 -10.14 26.88
C ALA A 169 -12.60 -9.63 25.42
N GLU A 170 -13.34 -8.56 25.19
CA GLU A 170 -13.48 -7.97 23.87
C GLU A 170 -12.19 -7.25 23.44
N VAL A 171 -11.67 -7.60 22.29
CA VAL A 171 -10.52 -6.93 21.69
C VAL A 171 -11.02 -5.84 20.75
N LYS A 172 -10.96 -4.60 21.25
CA LYS A 172 -11.31 -3.40 20.48
C LYS A 172 -10.07 -2.63 20.09
N ILE A 173 -10.09 -2.01 18.93
CA ILE A 173 -9.01 -1.19 18.41
C ILE A 173 -9.44 0.26 18.23
N ASP A 174 -8.46 1.14 18.23
CA ASP A 174 -8.58 2.53 17.80
C ASP A 174 -8.22 2.63 16.31
N PRO A 175 -9.16 2.99 15.42
CA PRO A 175 -8.89 3.13 13.98
C PRO A 175 -7.77 4.11 13.66
N ASP A 176 -7.65 5.20 14.40
CA ASP A 176 -6.62 6.22 14.21
C ASP A 176 -5.22 5.65 14.49
N ARG A 177 -5.12 4.77 15.49
CA ARG A 177 -3.88 4.07 15.81
C ARG A 177 -3.56 2.94 14.83
N LEU A 178 -4.58 2.21 14.39
CA LEU A 178 -4.40 1.07 13.49
C LEU A 178 -4.00 1.53 12.10
N PHE A 179 -4.81 2.39 11.48
CA PHE A 179 -4.62 2.80 10.08
C PHE A 179 -3.65 3.99 9.92
N GLY A 180 -3.55 4.87 10.93
CA GLY A 180 -2.72 6.06 10.88
C GLY A 180 -1.21 5.81 10.94
N ARG A 181 -0.77 4.57 11.24
CA ARG A 181 0.65 4.22 11.39
C ARG A 181 1.07 2.93 10.70
N HIS A 182 0.43 2.60 9.62
CA HIS A 182 0.65 1.40 8.82
C HIS A 182 0.50 0.09 9.62
N LEU A 183 -0.23 -0.83 9.03
CA LEU A 183 -0.52 -2.16 9.56
C LEU A 183 0.05 -3.24 8.64
N ALA A 184 0.65 -4.27 9.20
CA ALA A 184 0.97 -5.49 8.48
C ALA A 184 0.16 -6.67 9.03
N VAL A 185 -0.57 -7.36 8.14
CA VAL A 185 -1.32 -8.60 8.40
C VAL A 185 -0.56 -9.74 7.73
N LEU A 186 0.12 -10.55 8.52
CA LEU A 186 1.07 -11.55 8.04
C LEU A 186 0.64 -12.96 8.46
N GLY A 187 0.82 -13.93 7.57
CA GLY A 187 0.49 -15.32 7.88
C GLY A 187 0.35 -16.18 6.62
N ASN A 188 0.31 -17.49 6.77
CA ASN A 188 0.21 -18.43 5.66
C ASN A 188 -1.17 -18.41 4.98
N THR A 189 -1.27 -19.04 3.81
CA THR A 189 -2.54 -19.32 3.13
C THR A 189 -3.48 -20.10 4.07
N GLY A 190 -4.77 -19.83 4.02
CA GLY A 190 -5.79 -20.49 4.87
C GLY A 190 -5.72 -20.12 6.36
N SER A 191 -4.90 -19.15 6.78
CA SER A 191 -4.85 -18.69 8.18
C SER A 191 -5.93 -17.65 8.53
N GLY A 192 -6.63 -17.10 7.54
CA GLY A 192 -7.71 -16.11 7.70
C GLY A 192 -7.29 -14.66 7.45
N LYS A 193 -6.14 -14.38 6.81
CA LYS A 193 -5.64 -13.02 6.52
C LYS A 193 -6.63 -12.16 5.75
N SER A 194 -7.04 -12.61 4.54
CA SER A 194 -7.92 -11.83 3.66
C SER A 194 -9.26 -11.52 4.33
N CYS A 195 -9.83 -12.50 5.09
CA CYS A 195 -11.02 -12.28 5.91
C CYS A 195 -10.75 -11.27 7.04
N THR A 196 -9.57 -11.28 7.65
CA THR A 196 -9.20 -10.30 8.69
C THR A 196 -9.11 -8.91 8.09
N VAL A 197 -8.46 -8.73 6.94
CA VAL A 197 -8.35 -7.44 6.26
C VAL A 197 -9.72 -6.90 5.86
N ALA A 198 -10.57 -7.73 5.22
CA ALA A 198 -11.95 -7.36 4.89
C ALA A 198 -12.74 -6.98 6.15
N GLY A 199 -12.60 -7.77 7.22
CA GLY A 199 -13.25 -7.52 8.50
C GLY A 199 -12.84 -6.20 9.12
N LEU A 200 -11.56 -5.88 9.16
CA LEU A 200 -11.08 -4.59 9.70
C LEU A 200 -11.71 -3.39 8.98
N ILE A 201 -11.89 -3.47 7.68
CA ILE A 201 -12.55 -2.41 6.90
C ILE A 201 -14.04 -2.36 7.26
N GLN A 202 -14.74 -3.49 7.16
CA GLN A 202 -16.19 -3.55 7.37
C GLN A 202 -16.58 -3.19 8.80
N TRP A 203 -15.90 -3.75 9.82
CA TRP A 203 -16.19 -3.44 11.23
C TRP A 203 -15.91 -1.97 11.56
N SER A 204 -14.88 -1.37 10.90
CA SER A 204 -14.61 0.06 11.07
C SER A 204 -15.71 0.93 10.46
N LEU A 205 -16.24 0.55 9.30
CA LEU A 205 -17.36 1.21 8.66
C LEU A 205 -18.64 1.05 9.47
N GLU A 206 -18.97 -0.19 9.91
CA GLU A 206 -20.11 -0.52 10.75
C GLU A 206 -20.15 0.33 12.04
N GLU A 207 -19.02 0.40 12.75
CA GLU A 207 -18.94 1.20 13.98
C GLU A 207 -18.99 2.71 13.73
N ALA A 208 -18.43 3.16 12.61
CA ALA A 208 -18.52 4.56 12.23
C ALA A 208 -19.97 4.96 11.85
N GLU A 209 -20.70 4.11 11.14
CA GLU A 209 -22.12 4.29 10.83
C GLU A 209 -22.97 4.33 12.11
N ASN A 210 -22.73 3.40 13.04
CA ASN A 210 -23.40 3.37 14.35
C ASN A 210 -23.15 4.65 15.17
N ALA A 211 -21.96 5.24 15.05
CA ALA A 211 -21.57 6.43 15.81
C ALA A 211 -22.18 7.73 15.27
N THR A 212 -22.41 7.84 13.96
CA THR A 212 -22.80 9.12 13.32
C THR A 212 -24.27 9.17 12.96
N SER A 213 -24.94 8.05 12.76
CA SER A 213 -26.28 7.96 12.14
C SER A 213 -26.36 8.64 10.76
N GLN A 214 -25.22 8.88 10.14
CA GLN A 214 -25.06 9.49 8.81
C GLN A 214 -24.16 8.58 7.96
N GLU A 215 -24.21 8.77 6.67
CA GLU A 215 -23.33 8.08 5.73
C GLU A 215 -21.84 8.35 6.05
N VAL A 216 -21.06 7.29 6.11
CA VAL A 216 -19.64 7.35 6.52
C VAL A 216 -18.76 7.78 5.35
N ASN A 217 -18.02 8.86 5.54
CA ASN A 217 -17.03 9.34 4.56
C ASN A 217 -15.64 8.73 4.82
N ALA A 218 -15.55 7.42 4.74
CA ALA A 218 -14.28 6.69 4.84
C ALA A 218 -13.70 6.40 3.46
N ARG A 219 -12.37 6.28 3.39
CA ARG A 219 -11.63 6.07 2.14
C ARG A 219 -10.70 4.88 2.26
N PHE A 220 -11.19 3.74 1.82
CA PHE A 220 -10.40 2.51 1.69
C PHE A 220 -10.21 2.19 0.22
N ILE A 221 -8.96 2.01 -0.22
CA ILE A 221 -8.61 1.65 -1.59
C ILE A 221 -7.86 0.33 -1.52
N VAL A 222 -8.45 -0.73 -2.08
CA VAL A 222 -7.91 -2.09 -2.03
C VAL A 222 -7.29 -2.43 -3.39
N LEU A 223 -5.99 -2.73 -3.40
CA LEU A 223 -5.26 -3.25 -4.55
C LEU A 223 -5.25 -4.78 -4.45
N ASP A 224 -6.00 -5.42 -5.33
CA ASP A 224 -6.30 -6.84 -5.28
C ASP A 224 -5.74 -7.59 -6.50
N PRO A 225 -4.55 -8.23 -6.36
CA PRO A 225 -3.93 -8.94 -7.49
C PRO A 225 -4.64 -10.25 -7.85
N ASN A 226 -5.49 -10.78 -6.99
CA ASN A 226 -6.15 -12.08 -7.19
C ASN A 226 -7.65 -11.96 -7.51
N GLY A 227 -8.27 -10.78 -7.37
CA GLY A 227 -9.70 -10.57 -7.57
C GLY A 227 -10.59 -11.15 -6.47
N GLU A 228 -10.03 -11.37 -5.26
CA GLU A 228 -10.74 -11.97 -4.12
C GLU A 228 -11.79 -11.05 -3.50
N TYR A 229 -11.58 -9.73 -3.54
CA TYR A 229 -12.40 -8.73 -2.85
C TYR A 229 -13.60 -8.23 -3.66
N THR A 230 -13.80 -8.73 -4.84
CA THR A 230 -14.84 -8.25 -5.78
C THR A 230 -16.24 -8.16 -5.15
N ASN A 231 -16.60 -9.09 -4.27
CA ASN A 231 -17.89 -9.16 -3.61
C ASN A 231 -17.82 -8.94 -2.09
N ALA A 232 -16.64 -8.65 -1.56
CA ALA A 232 -16.45 -8.52 -0.11
C ALA A 232 -17.17 -7.31 0.50
N PHE A 233 -17.43 -6.27 -0.29
CA PHE A 233 -18.03 -5.03 0.18
C PHE A 233 -19.32 -4.72 -0.60
N SER A 234 -20.43 -4.55 0.11
CA SER A 234 -21.78 -4.37 -0.48
C SER A 234 -21.93 -3.10 -1.33
N ASN A 235 -21.18 -2.05 -1.02
CA ASN A 235 -21.25 -0.75 -1.71
C ASN A 235 -19.85 -0.29 -2.15
N ALA A 236 -19.07 -1.20 -2.73
CA ALA A 236 -17.75 -0.86 -3.24
C ALA A 236 -17.79 -0.37 -4.68
N LYS A 237 -16.94 0.59 -5.00
CA LYS A 237 -16.63 0.94 -6.38
C LYS A 237 -15.57 -0.04 -6.91
N LEU A 238 -15.91 -0.78 -7.96
CA LEU A 238 -15.04 -1.83 -8.50
C LEU A 238 -14.46 -1.39 -9.83
N PHE A 239 -13.12 -1.39 -9.94
CA PHE A 239 -12.38 -1.18 -11.18
C PHE A 239 -11.81 -2.50 -11.67
N LYS A 240 -12.06 -2.85 -12.94
CA LYS A 240 -11.55 -4.05 -13.62
C LYS A 240 -10.98 -3.71 -14.98
N SER A 241 -10.10 -4.55 -15.47
CA SER A 241 -9.59 -4.47 -16.85
C SER A 241 -10.62 -4.92 -17.90
N ASP A 242 -11.57 -5.77 -17.50
CA ASP A 242 -12.60 -6.34 -18.37
C ASP A 242 -14.02 -6.26 -17.77
N GLY A 243 -15.04 -6.36 -18.62
CA GLY A 243 -16.44 -6.47 -18.20
C GLY A 243 -17.19 -5.15 -17.99
N PRO A 244 -18.45 -5.20 -17.53
CA PRO A 244 -19.33 -4.05 -17.40
C PRO A 244 -19.04 -3.17 -16.16
N ALA A 245 -18.13 -3.61 -15.28
CA ALA A 245 -17.66 -2.80 -14.15
C ALA A 245 -16.93 -1.56 -14.66
N GLN A 246 -16.69 -0.59 -13.78
CA GLN A 246 -15.93 0.58 -14.18
C GLN A 246 -14.54 0.14 -14.65
N GLN A 247 -14.18 0.58 -15.87
CA GLN A 247 -12.94 0.16 -16.47
C GLN A 247 -11.76 0.77 -15.72
N LEU A 248 -10.78 -0.08 -15.37
CA LEU A 248 -9.52 0.36 -14.81
C LEU A 248 -8.75 1.18 -15.83
N LYS A 249 -8.47 2.44 -15.53
CA LYS A 249 -7.78 3.37 -16.41
C LYS A 249 -6.63 4.06 -15.69
N VAL A 250 -5.43 3.88 -16.25
CA VAL A 250 -4.19 4.50 -15.79
C VAL A 250 -3.45 5.07 -17.00
N PRO A 251 -3.96 6.16 -17.59
CA PRO A 251 -3.45 6.71 -18.84
C PRO A 251 -1.95 6.99 -18.80
N LEU A 252 -1.29 6.90 -19.93
CA LEU A 252 0.15 7.12 -20.09
C LEU A 252 0.60 8.52 -19.64
N TRP A 253 -0.27 9.51 -19.73
CA TRP A 253 0.03 10.86 -19.30
C TRP A 253 0.06 11.04 -17.77
N PHE A 254 -0.42 10.03 -16.98
CA PHE A 254 -0.18 9.99 -15.54
C PHE A 254 1.25 9.58 -15.18
N TRP A 255 1.90 8.79 -16.03
CA TRP A 255 3.20 8.21 -15.72
C TRP A 255 4.28 9.30 -15.62
N ASN A 256 5.09 9.26 -14.58
CA ASN A 256 6.24 10.15 -14.46
C ASN A 256 7.42 9.64 -15.28
N SER A 257 8.48 10.45 -15.39
CA SER A 257 9.66 10.11 -16.17
C SER A 257 10.42 8.87 -15.68
N GLU A 258 10.34 8.54 -14.39
CA GLU A 258 10.98 7.34 -13.84
C GLU A 258 10.19 6.08 -14.14
N GLU A 259 8.86 6.14 -14.04
CA GLU A 259 7.95 5.06 -14.42
C GLU A 259 8.09 4.74 -15.90
N TRP A 260 8.14 5.74 -16.76
CA TRP A 260 8.45 5.57 -18.17
C TRP A 260 9.80 4.92 -18.40
N CYS A 261 10.87 5.47 -17.81
CA CYS A 261 12.22 4.94 -17.97
C CYS A 261 12.35 3.48 -17.51
N SER A 262 11.68 3.11 -16.43
CA SER A 262 11.75 1.73 -15.94
C SER A 262 10.91 0.76 -16.75
N PHE A 263 9.78 1.19 -17.28
CA PHE A 263 8.93 0.37 -18.16
C PHE A 263 9.65 0.06 -19.47
N VAL A 264 10.12 1.09 -20.19
CA VAL A 264 10.84 0.89 -21.45
C VAL A 264 12.28 0.45 -21.25
N GLN A 265 12.76 0.29 -20.01
CA GLN A 265 14.13 -0.08 -19.64
C GLN A 265 15.16 0.85 -20.32
N ALA A 266 14.91 2.16 -20.23
CA ALA A 266 15.77 3.15 -20.87
C ALA A 266 17.16 3.20 -20.25
N SER A 267 18.19 3.11 -21.08
CA SER A 267 19.60 3.23 -20.64
C SER A 267 19.93 4.62 -20.11
N GLY A 268 20.80 4.68 -19.09
CA GLY A 268 21.06 5.91 -18.34
C GLY A 268 21.72 7.04 -19.13
N LYS A 269 22.54 6.72 -20.13
CA LYS A 269 23.43 7.69 -20.78
C LYS A 269 22.78 8.46 -21.94
N SER A 270 22.06 7.79 -22.81
CA SER A 270 21.50 8.39 -24.04
C SER A 270 19.97 8.41 -24.04
N GLN A 271 19.32 7.32 -23.65
CA GLN A 271 17.87 7.18 -23.79
C GLN A 271 17.06 7.97 -22.76
N ARG A 272 17.45 7.93 -21.47
CA ARG A 272 16.73 8.66 -20.40
C ARG A 272 16.68 10.18 -20.61
N PRO A 273 17.78 10.87 -20.96
CA PRO A 273 17.71 12.31 -21.19
C PRO A 273 16.77 12.68 -22.33
N LEU A 274 16.76 11.89 -23.43
CA LEU A 274 15.92 12.14 -24.58
C LEU A 274 14.45 11.88 -24.24
N LEU A 275 14.14 10.76 -23.57
CA LEU A 275 12.79 10.43 -23.11
C LEU A 275 12.21 11.52 -22.20
N ARG A 276 12.99 12.01 -21.24
CA ARG A 276 12.58 13.12 -20.36
C ARG A 276 12.34 14.42 -21.11
N ARG A 277 13.15 14.69 -22.12
CA ARG A 277 12.97 15.85 -22.99
C ARG A 277 11.67 15.71 -23.79
N ALA A 278 11.45 14.56 -24.43
CA ALA A 278 10.24 14.29 -25.18
C ALA A 278 8.96 14.44 -24.30
N LEU A 279 8.97 13.88 -23.08
CA LEU A 279 7.86 14.03 -22.13
C LEU A 279 7.58 15.48 -21.76
N ARG A 280 8.62 16.31 -21.60
CA ARG A 280 8.46 17.72 -21.29
C ARG A 280 7.86 18.48 -22.47
N GLU A 281 8.36 18.22 -23.66
CA GLU A 281 7.95 18.92 -24.88
C GLU A 281 6.50 18.59 -25.24
N ILE A 282 6.11 17.29 -25.25
CA ILE A 282 4.73 16.91 -25.57
C ILE A 282 3.73 17.43 -24.54
N ARG A 283 4.07 17.42 -23.24
CA ARG A 283 3.24 18.01 -22.18
C ARG A 283 3.12 19.52 -22.25
N SER A 284 4.06 20.16 -22.92
CA SER A 284 3.99 21.61 -23.22
C SER A 284 3.11 21.91 -24.43
N GLY A 285 2.51 20.90 -25.07
CA GLY A 285 1.71 21.05 -26.27
C GLY A 285 2.57 21.27 -27.52
N ILE A 286 3.83 20.86 -27.49
CA ILE A 286 4.69 20.84 -28.68
C ILE A 286 4.45 19.49 -29.34
N ASP A 287 3.63 19.50 -30.39
CA ASP A 287 3.45 18.36 -31.29
C ASP A 287 4.00 18.77 -32.67
N PRO A 288 5.18 18.22 -33.06
CA PRO A 288 5.79 18.60 -34.33
C PRO A 288 5.01 18.12 -35.56
N LEU A 289 4.05 17.20 -35.37
CA LEU A 289 3.23 16.61 -36.43
C LEU A 289 1.77 17.10 -36.43
N ALA A 290 1.34 17.86 -35.41
CA ALA A 290 -0.01 18.39 -35.36
C ALA A 290 -0.17 19.56 -36.31
N GLU A 291 -1.17 19.50 -37.19
CA GLU A 291 -1.62 20.66 -37.96
C GLU A 291 -2.24 21.68 -37.01
N ALA A 292 -1.58 22.82 -36.85
CA ALA A 292 -2.08 23.92 -36.02
C ALA A 292 -3.38 24.49 -36.58
N THR A 293 -4.45 24.43 -35.78
CA THR A 293 -5.82 24.78 -36.22
C THR A 293 -6.13 26.29 -36.21
N SER A 294 -5.29 27.12 -35.59
CA SER A 294 -5.47 28.59 -35.57
C SER A 294 -4.14 29.33 -35.71
N ASP A 295 -4.17 30.54 -36.29
CA ASP A 295 -2.98 31.40 -36.46
C ASP A 295 -2.29 31.72 -35.11
N ASP A 296 -3.04 31.87 -34.05
CA ASP A 296 -2.49 32.17 -32.71
C ASP A 296 -1.75 30.96 -32.13
N THR A 297 -2.25 29.76 -32.36
CA THR A 297 -1.57 28.51 -31.96
C THR A 297 -0.27 28.34 -32.75
N ARG A 298 -0.29 28.58 -34.06
CA ARG A 298 0.91 28.53 -34.93
C ARG A 298 1.97 29.55 -34.52
N LYS A 299 1.57 30.76 -34.17
CA LYS A 299 2.48 31.80 -33.66
C LYS A 299 3.09 31.42 -32.31
N GLN A 300 2.32 30.82 -31.41
CA GLN A 300 2.83 30.34 -30.11
C GLN A 300 3.80 29.16 -30.27
N GLU A 301 3.51 28.23 -31.16
CA GLU A 301 4.41 27.10 -31.46
C GLU A 301 5.72 27.55 -32.07
N LEU A 302 5.67 28.42 -33.07
CA LEU A 302 6.88 29.01 -33.67
C LEU A 302 7.68 29.80 -32.64
N ARG A 303 7.02 30.56 -31.77
CA ARG A 303 7.68 31.30 -30.69
C ARG A 303 8.42 30.39 -29.73
N ARG A 304 7.77 29.28 -29.30
CA ARG A 304 8.38 28.29 -28.42
C ARG A 304 9.56 27.58 -29.09
N TYR A 305 9.38 27.16 -30.34
CA TYR A 305 10.42 26.50 -31.14
C TYR A 305 11.65 27.40 -31.29
N LEU A 306 11.49 28.62 -31.80
CA LEU A 306 12.58 29.57 -31.97
C LEU A 306 13.27 29.92 -30.63
N SER A 307 12.50 30.08 -29.55
CA SER A 307 13.06 30.33 -28.22
C SER A 307 13.97 29.18 -27.75
N SER A 308 13.54 27.95 -27.94
CA SER A 308 14.29 26.74 -27.56
C SER A 308 15.60 26.67 -28.37
N GLN A 309 15.52 26.83 -29.69
CA GLN A 309 16.67 26.77 -30.56
C GLN A 309 17.68 27.89 -30.27
N LEU A 310 17.20 29.12 -30.08
CA LEU A 310 18.06 30.27 -29.76
C LEU A 310 18.81 30.09 -28.42
N ILE A 311 18.10 29.63 -27.38
CA ILE A 311 18.74 29.37 -26.07
C ILE A 311 19.81 28.31 -26.19
N SER A 312 19.56 27.25 -26.95
CA SER A 312 20.50 26.18 -27.14
C SER A 312 21.73 26.61 -27.95
N ILE A 313 21.56 27.34 -29.06
CA ILE A 313 22.67 27.89 -29.86
C ILE A 313 23.51 28.83 -28.99
N ARG A 314 22.90 29.70 -28.20
CA ARG A 314 23.61 30.59 -27.26
C ARG A 314 24.40 29.82 -26.19
N LYS A 315 23.84 28.73 -25.68
CA LYS A 315 24.53 27.85 -24.72
C LYS A 315 25.75 27.21 -25.36
N ASP A 316 25.60 26.67 -26.57
CA ASP A 316 26.70 26.00 -27.30
C ASP A 316 27.81 26.97 -27.65
N ARG A 317 27.47 28.20 -28.06
CA ARG A 317 28.45 29.26 -28.27
C ARG A 317 29.21 29.62 -26.99
N ARG A 318 28.51 29.86 -25.89
CA ARG A 318 29.12 30.22 -24.59
C ARG A 318 29.98 29.10 -23.99
N SER A 319 29.60 27.84 -24.14
CA SER A 319 30.35 26.68 -23.66
C SER A 319 31.53 26.28 -24.58
N ASN A 320 31.68 26.93 -25.72
CA ASN A 320 32.64 26.57 -26.76
C ASN A 320 32.51 25.11 -27.25
N SER A 321 31.30 24.52 -27.09
CA SER A 321 31.04 23.15 -27.54
C SER A 321 30.95 23.02 -29.03
N ILE A 322 30.59 24.08 -29.75
CA ILE A 322 30.58 24.12 -31.22
C ILE A 322 31.91 23.70 -31.80
N LYS A 323 33.03 24.27 -31.33
CA LYS A 323 34.39 23.92 -31.82
C LYS A 323 34.81 22.48 -31.55
N LYS A 324 34.19 21.83 -30.57
CA LYS A 324 34.47 20.43 -30.22
C LYS A 324 33.66 19.44 -31.07
N GLU A 325 32.43 19.83 -31.49
CA GLU A 325 31.48 18.96 -32.18
C GLU A 325 30.87 19.67 -33.41
N GLU A 326 31.69 20.27 -34.25
CA GLU A 326 31.25 21.09 -35.40
C GLU A 326 30.31 20.35 -36.35
N THR A 327 30.59 19.08 -36.65
CA THR A 327 29.76 18.26 -37.54
C THR A 327 28.38 18.05 -36.96
N LYS A 328 28.29 17.75 -35.67
CA LYS A 328 26.99 17.58 -34.97
C LYS A 328 26.18 18.88 -34.91
N PHE A 329 26.87 20.00 -34.69
CA PHE A 329 26.24 21.31 -34.72
C PHE A 329 25.72 21.65 -36.11
N GLY A 330 26.43 21.32 -37.20
CA GLY A 330 26.02 21.52 -38.58
C GLY A 330 24.76 20.70 -38.93
N PHE A 331 24.71 19.43 -38.58
CA PHE A 331 23.49 18.61 -38.76
C PHE A 331 22.28 19.19 -38.02
N ARG A 332 22.49 19.71 -36.81
CA ARG A 332 21.45 20.37 -36.07
C ARG A 332 20.94 21.65 -36.74
N LEU A 333 21.82 22.50 -37.23
CA LEU A 333 21.44 23.70 -38.01
C LEU A 333 20.66 23.31 -39.28
N LYS A 334 21.04 22.19 -39.92
CA LYS A 334 20.34 21.67 -41.09
C LYS A 334 18.91 21.24 -40.71
N ALA A 335 18.75 20.50 -39.62
CA ALA A 335 17.42 20.09 -39.12
C ALA A 335 16.54 21.31 -38.80
N ILE A 336 17.10 22.34 -38.12
CA ILE A 336 16.38 23.59 -37.85
C ILE A 336 15.94 24.27 -39.14
N LYS A 337 16.78 24.30 -40.17
CA LYS A 337 16.46 24.85 -41.49
C LYS A 337 15.30 24.08 -42.14
N ASP A 338 15.42 22.76 -42.17
CA ASP A 338 14.42 21.88 -42.77
C ASP A 338 13.06 22.04 -42.09
N ASP A 339 13.00 22.06 -40.74
CA ASP A 339 11.80 22.33 -39.95
C ASP A 339 11.18 23.71 -40.27
N LEU A 340 11.99 24.75 -40.33
CA LEU A 340 11.54 26.12 -40.64
C LEU A 340 11.07 26.25 -42.08
N SER A 341 11.63 25.48 -43.00
CA SER A 341 11.23 25.47 -44.41
C SER A 341 9.83 24.90 -44.59
N ILE A 342 9.43 23.91 -43.78
CA ILE A 342 8.08 23.38 -43.74
C ILE A 342 7.11 24.40 -43.15
N LYS A 343 7.50 25.05 -42.06
CA LYS A 343 6.64 25.99 -41.30
C LYS A 343 6.55 27.39 -41.90
N LYS A 344 7.35 27.77 -42.89
CA LYS A 344 7.39 29.14 -43.42
C LYS A 344 6.05 29.60 -44.04
N ASP A 345 5.32 28.69 -44.67
CA ASP A 345 4.08 28.97 -45.40
C ASP A 345 2.84 28.95 -44.47
N GLU A 346 3.00 28.49 -43.23
CA GLU A 346 1.90 28.38 -42.27
C GLU A 346 1.51 29.72 -41.62
N ILE A 347 2.41 30.71 -41.58
CA ILE A 347 2.21 32.01 -40.93
C ILE A 347 2.61 33.15 -41.86
N THR A 348 1.64 33.64 -42.66
CA THR A 348 1.89 34.64 -43.69
C THR A 348 2.49 35.93 -43.19
N GLU A 349 2.21 36.38 -41.95
CA GLU A 349 2.77 37.62 -41.37
C GLU A 349 4.26 37.54 -41.04
N LEU A 350 4.79 36.33 -40.80
CA LEU A 350 6.17 36.09 -40.38
C LEU A 350 7.02 35.38 -41.43
N THR A 351 6.51 35.13 -42.63
CA THR A 351 7.20 34.45 -43.72
C THR A 351 8.55 35.09 -44.00
N ARG A 352 8.64 36.43 -44.06
CA ARG A 352 9.90 37.17 -44.29
C ARG A 352 10.94 36.93 -43.18
N ASP A 353 10.49 36.88 -41.93
CA ASP A 353 11.40 36.68 -40.77
C ASP A 353 11.91 35.26 -40.71
N VAL A 354 11.04 34.28 -40.98
CA VAL A 354 11.45 32.88 -41.10
C VAL A 354 12.39 32.65 -42.27
N GLU A 355 12.14 33.29 -43.44
CA GLU A 355 13.04 33.26 -44.59
C GLU A 355 14.39 33.90 -44.28
N ALA A 356 14.42 34.95 -43.47
CA ALA A 356 15.69 35.57 -43.04
C ALA A 356 16.49 34.59 -42.16
N ILE A 357 15.86 33.84 -41.27
CA ILE A 357 16.51 32.80 -40.46
C ILE A 357 17.05 31.69 -41.39
N ILE A 358 16.22 31.16 -42.29
CA ILE A 358 16.59 30.11 -43.24
C ILE A 358 17.80 30.56 -44.08
N SER A 359 17.80 31.82 -44.56
CA SER A 359 18.91 32.37 -45.34
C SER A 359 20.22 32.41 -44.55
N GLN A 360 20.19 32.77 -43.27
CA GLN A 360 21.38 32.76 -42.40
C GLN A 360 21.88 31.33 -42.12
N LEU A 361 20.97 30.39 -41.92
CA LEU A 361 21.26 28.97 -41.75
C LEU A 361 21.90 28.40 -43.02
N ASP A 362 21.33 28.69 -44.21
CA ASP A 362 21.89 28.26 -45.48
C ASP A 362 23.29 28.86 -45.75
N ALA A 363 23.48 30.12 -45.49
CA ALA A 363 24.78 30.77 -45.64
C ALA A 363 25.85 30.13 -44.75
N ALA A 364 25.48 29.80 -43.48
CA ALA A 364 26.38 29.15 -42.55
C ALA A 364 26.69 27.70 -42.97
N LEU A 365 25.67 26.92 -43.35
CA LEU A 365 25.81 25.53 -43.76
C LEU A 365 26.62 25.40 -45.05
N ASN A 366 26.32 26.18 -46.08
CA ASN A 366 27.04 26.17 -47.37
C ASN A 366 28.50 26.57 -47.21
N ALA A 367 28.83 27.48 -46.29
CA ALA A 367 30.21 27.87 -46.02
C ALA A 367 31.04 26.84 -45.24
N THR A 368 30.36 25.90 -44.53
CA THR A 368 31.03 24.96 -43.62
C THR A 368 30.92 23.49 -44.04
N VAL A 369 30.08 23.19 -45.04
CA VAL A 369 29.90 21.84 -45.59
C VAL A 369 31.14 21.33 -46.29
N ASN A 370 31.51 20.10 -46.02
CA ASN A 370 32.59 19.39 -46.67
C ASN A 370 32.16 17.94 -46.88
N ASP A 371 32.34 17.45 -48.10
CA ASP A 371 32.06 16.05 -48.42
C ASP A 371 33.36 15.27 -48.60
N TYR A 372 33.49 14.18 -47.89
CA TYR A 372 34.64 13.27 -48.04
C TYR A 372 34.19 11.82 -48.04
N LYS A 373 34.49 11.10 -49.10
CA LYS A 373 34.16 9.68 -49.32
C LYS A 373 32.66 9.37 -49.15
N GLY A 374 31.78 10.28 -49.60
CA GLY A 374 30.34 10.11 -49.52
C GLY A 374 29.73 10.46 -48.17
N ASN A 375 30.50 10.95 -47.21
CA ASN A 375 30.02 11.42 -45.92
C ASN A 375 30.12 12.95 -45.85
N THR A 376 29.02 13.59 -45.39
CA THR A 376 28.94 15.04 -45.21
C THR A 376 29.46 15.42 -43.81
N TYR A 377 30.36 16.40 -43.77
CA TYR A 377 30.90 16.96 -42.52
C TYR A 377 30.74 18.48 -42.55
N TYR A 378 30.63 19.06 -41.35
CA TYR A 378 30.60 20.52 -41.18
C TYR A 378 31.79 20.94 -40.33
N ARG A 379 32.57 21.95 -40.82
CA ARG A 379 33.79 22.46 -40.13
C ARG A 379 33.95 23.95 -40.29
N ALA A 380 34.63 24.54 -39.32
CA ALA A 380 35.05 25.94 -39.35
C ALA A 380 33.92 26.96 -39.28
N PHE A 381 32.91 26.70 -38.40
CA PHE A 381 31.95 27.72 -38.09
C PHE A 381 32.59 28.95 -37.46
N THR A 382 32.32 30.12 -38.04
CA THR A 382 32.80 31.40 -37.51
C THR A 382 31.81 31.94 -36.46
N GLU A 383 32.33 32.68 -35.48
CA GLU A 383 31.49 33.31 -34.46
C GLU A 383 30.47 34.30 -35.06
N GLN A 384 30.88 34.98 -36.16
CA GLN A 384 30.00 35.91 -36.89
C GLN A 384 28.77 35.21 -37.50
N GLN A 385 28.94 34.02 -38.08
CA GLN A 385 27.83 33.24 -38.61
C GLN A 385 26.85 32.84 -37.52
N ILE A 386 27.36 32.41 -36.38
CA ILE A 386 26.51 32.00 -35.24
C ILE A 386 25.72 33.20 -34.68
N ILE A 387 26.39 34.36 -34.52
CA ILE A 387 25.76 35.59 -34.08
C ILE A 387 24.68 36.06 -35.08
N ALA A 388 24.93 35.91 -36.39
CA ALA A 388 23.93 36.28 -37.41
C ALA A 388 22.65 35.42 -37.28
N ILE A 389 22.81 34.12 -37.07
CA ILE A 389 21.69 33.20 -36.81
C ILE A 389 20.94 33.59 -35.50
N GLU A 390 21.72 33.87 -34.43
CA GLU A 390 21.13 34.30 -33.16
C GLU A 390 20.32 35.60 -33.28
N ASN A 391 20.83 36.56 -34.05
CA ASN A 391 20.15 37.84 -34.28
C ASN A 391 18.90 37.66 -35.12
N ALA A 392 18.92 36.89 -36.20
CA ALA A 392 17.74 36.60 -37.00
C ALA A 392 16.63 35.91 -36.17
N CYS A 393 16.98 34.91 -35.38
CA CYS A 393 16.06 34.29 -34.45
C CYS A 393 15.52 35.27 -33.39
N SER A 394 16.38 36.11 -32.83
CA SER A 394 15.97 37.11 -31.83
C SER A 394 15.05 38.17 -32.39
N ASP A 395 15.22 38.61 -33.64
CA ASP A 395 14.38 39.61 -34.28
C ASP A 395 12.98 39.04 -34.62
N ALA A 396 12.92 37.79 -35.10
CA ALA A 396 11.64 37.08 -35.24
C ALA A 396 10.91 36.90 -33.90
N LEU A 397 11.67 36.54 -32.87
CA LEU A 397 11.10 36.37 -31.53
C LEU A 397 10.57 37.70 -30.92
N LYS A 398 11.21 38.83 -31.18
CA LYS A 398 10.69 40.16 -30.74
C LYS A 398 9.28 40.43 -31.29
N LYS A 399 9.04 40.06 -32.54
CA LYS A 399 7.70 40.21 -33.18
C LYS A 399 6.68 39.26 -32.61
N LEU A 400 7.12 38.05 -32.16
CA LEU A 400 6.29 37.06 -31.51
C LEU A 400 6.04 37.32 -30.01
N GLY A 401 6.52 38.44 -29.45
CA GLY A 401 6.34 38.79 -28.04
C GLY A 401 7.51 38.38 -27.14
N GLY A 402 8.70 38.17 -27.70
CA GLY A 402 9.94 37.90 -26.97
C GLY A 402 10.23 36.45 -26.70
N ILE A 403 11.39 36.18 -26.10
CA ILE A 403 11.83 34.82 -25.74
C ILE A 403 10.97 34.26 -24.66
N VAL A 404 10.45 33.06 -24.85
CA VAL A 404 9.82 32.26 -23.79
C VAL A 404 10.93 31.47 -23.12
N TYR A 405 11.33 31.87 -21.92
CA TYR A 405 12.08 30.97 -21.05
C TYR A 405 11.10 29.89 -20.65
N GLN A 406 11.43 28.63 -20.96
CA GLN A 406 10.55 27.51 -20.67
C GLN A 406 10.28 27.41 -19.15
N GLU A 407 9.27 28.11 -18.70
CA GLU A 407 8.43 27.73 -17.57
C GLU A 407 7.25 26.91 -18.12
N GLY A 408 7.59 25.85 -18.84
CA GLY A 408 6.58 24.87 -19.25
C GLY A 408 6.30 23.90 -18.10
N PRO A 409 5.22 23.11 -18.21
CA PRO A 409 4.94 22.07 -17.24
C PRO A 409 6.16 21.14 -17.13
N GLY A 410 6.47 20.71 -15.90
CA GLY A 410 7.55 19.78 -15.66
C GLY A 410 7.30 18.43 -16.35
N GLU A 411 8.36 17.68 -16.61
CA GLU A 411 8.30 16.34 -17.21
C GLU A 411 7.46 15.32 -16.42
N ASN A 412 7.04 15.64 -15.19
CA ASN A 412 6.23 14.81 -14.31
C ASN A 412 4.83 15.38 -14.06
N THR A 413 4.48 16.49 -14.71
CA THR A 413 3.14 17.07 -14.57
C THR A 413 2.13 16.21 -15.33
N PRO A 414 1.02 15.74 -14.70
CA PRO A 414 0.05 14.89 -15.38
C PRO A 414 -0.86 15.72 -16.30
N LEU A 415 -0.36 15.99 -17.50
CA LEU A 415 -1.10 16.66 -18.57
C LEU A 415 -1.36 15.66 -19.70
N PRO A 416 -2.59 15.66 -20.25
CA PRO A 416 -2.98 14.75 -21.33
C PRO A 416 -2.09 14.90 -22.57
N PHE A 417 -1.69 13.77 -23.14
CA PHE A 417 -1.06 13.67 -24.45
C PHE A 417 -1.40 12.32 -25.10
N ASP A 418 -1.31 12.26 -26.41
CA ASP A 418 -1.49 11.04 -27.20
C ASP A 418 -0.23 10.18 -27.12
N GLY A 419 -0.39 8.88 -26.82
CA GLY A 419 0.73 7.92 -26.75
C GLY A 419 1.39 7.67 -28.10
N ALA A 420 0.64 7.68 -29.21
CA ALA A 420 1.20 7.53 -30.55
C ALA A 420 1.98 8.78 -30.94
N ALA A 421 1.41 9.97 -30.73
CA ALA A 421 2.11 11.23 -30.96
C ALA A 421 3.38 11.36 -30.11
N PHE A 422 3.39 10.79 -28.89
CA PHE A 422 4.60 10.73 -28.06
C PHE A 422 5.70 9.87 -28.68
N ALA A 423 5.35 8.69 -29.23
CA ALA A 423 6.32 7.82 -29.88
C ALA A 423 6.92 8.48 -31.12
N ASP A 424 6.09 9.14 -31.92
CA ASP A 424 6.49 9.85 -33.13
C ASP A 424 7.35 11.08 -32.79
N HIS A 425 7.00 11.83 -31.75
CA HIS A 425 7.81 12.94 -31.25
C HIS A 425 9.20 12.49 -30.76
N LEU A 426 9.26 11.34 -30.09
CA LEU A 426 10.53 10.75 -29.64
C LEU A 426 11.42 10.36 -30.81
N GLU A 427 10.83 9.83 -31.91
CA GLU A 427 11.53 9.50 -33.17
C GLU A 427 12.11 10.75 -33.81
N VAL A 428 11.32 11.81 -33.97
CA VAL A 428 11.78 13.10 -34.51
C VAL A 428 12.93 13.67 -33.67
N LEU A 429 12.85 13.64 -32.35
CA LEU A 429 13.93 14.10 -31.48
C LEU A 429 15.19 13.25 -31.61
N ALA A 430 15.05 11.92 -31.79
CA ALA A 430 16.16 11.02 -31.98
C ALA A 430 16.91 11.32 -33.28
N ASP A 431 16.21 11.65 -34.36
CA ASP A 431 16.78 12.05 -35.63
C ASP A 431 17.50 13.41 -35.55
N GLN A 432 16.88 14.40 -34.88
CA GLN A 432 17.47 15.69 -34.63
C GLN A 432 18.82 15.63 -33.87
N GLU A 433 18.90 14.75 -32.87
CA GLU A 433 20.10 14.52 -32.07
C GLU A 433 21.07 13.51 -32.71
N ASN A 434 20.70 12.90 -33.84
CA ASN A 434 21.48 11.87 -34.56
C ASN A 434 21.78 10.65 -33.67
N VAL A 435 20.78 10.19 -32.90
CA VAL A 435 20.89 9.06 -31.95
C VAL A 435 19.84 7.98 -32.20
N SER A 436 19.17 7.98 -33.36
CA SER A 436 18.05 7.10 -33.72
C SER A 436 18.40 5.63 -33.51
N GLN A 437 19.57 5.16 -33.89
CA GLN A 437 20.03 3.79 -33.69
C GLN A 437 20.03 3.31 -32.21
N PHE A 438 20.06 4.24 -31.26
CA PHE A 438 19.98 3.89 -29.81
C PHE A 438 18.56 3.96 -29.26
N ILE A 439 17.62 4.55 -30.02
CA ILE A 439 16.26 4.82 -29.58
C ILE A 439 15.26 3.88 -30.21
N ASP A 440 15.55 3.29 -31.39
CA ASP A 440 14.64 2.41 -32.15
C ASP A 440 14.00 1.31 -31.28
N THR A 441 14.82 0.62 -30.47
CA THR A 441 14.30 -0.42 -29.56
C THR A 441 13.29 0.11 -28.56
N LEU A 442 13.49 1.34 -28.09
CA LEU A 442 12.62 1.99 -27.12
C LEU A 442 11.29 2.38 -27.79
N ILE A 443 11.33 2.94 -29.00
CA ILE A 443 10.15 3.30 -29.80
C ILE A 443 9.34 2.05 -30.11
N ILE A 444 9.99 0.95 -30.51
CA ILE A 444 9.33 -0.33 -30.78
C ILE A 444 8.59 -0.81 -29.54
N ARG A 445 9.17 -0.75 -28.34
CA ARG A 445 8.51 -1.14 -27.09
C ARG A 445 7.25 -0.30 -26.81
N ILE A 446 7.33 1.01 -26.99
CA ILE A 446 6.19 1.92 -26.81
C ILE A 446 5.08 1.57 -27.80
N ARG A 447 5.40 1.44 -29.09
CA ARG A 447 4.43 1.13 -30.12
C ARG A 447 3.81 -0.27 -29.94
N THR A 448 4.59 -1.27 -29.52
CA THR A 448 4.09 -2.63 -29.19
C THR A 448 3.11 -2.58 -28.04
N MET A 449 3.40 -1.84 -26.98
CA MET A 449 2.48 -1.65 -25.85
C MET A 449 1.16 -1.00 -26.29
N LEU A 450 1.24 0.03 -27.12
CA LEU A 450 0.05 0.73 -27.63
C LEU A 450 -0.77 -0.11 -28.60
N ALA A 451 -0.13 -1.06 -29.29
CA ALA A 451 -0.80 -1.99 -30.19
C ALA A 451 -1.53 -3.13 -29.49
N ASP A 452 -1.12 -3.48 -28.26
CA ASP A 452 -1.74 -4.54 -27.48
C ASP A 452 -3.13 -4.11 -26.99
N PRO A 453 -4.21 -4.85 -27.33
CA PRO A 453 -5.57 -4.47 -26.95
C PRO A 453 -5.79 -4.43 -25.44
N GLN A 454 -5.23 -5.37 -24.67
CA GLN A 454 -5.38 -5.41 -23.20
C GLN A 454 -4.66 -4.24 -22.55
N MET A 455 -3.44 -3.94 -23.00
CA MET A 455 -2.70 -2.78 -22.50
C MET A 455 -3.42 -1.47 -22.88
N ARG A 456 -3.91 -1.37 -24.12
CA ARG A 456 -4.60 -0.18 -24.61
C ARG A 456 -5.87 0.14 -23.82
N THR A 457 -6.59 -0.85 -23.32
CA THR A 457 -7.77 -0.62 -22.47
C THR A 457 -7.42 0.03 -21.13
N ILE A 458 -6.24 -0.25 -20.59
CA ILE A 458 -5.79 0.24 -19.27
C ILE A 458 -5.02 1.57 -19.40
N VAL A 459 -4.05 1.62 -20.32
CA VAL A 459 -3.10 2.75 -20.43
C VAL A 459 -3.38 3.66 -21.64
N GLY A 460 -4.23 3.24 -22.56
CA GLY A 460 -4.53 3.97 -23.79
C GLY A 460 -5.33 5.24 -23.58
N GLU A 461 -5.64 5.88 -24.67
CA GLU A 461 -6.36 7.15 -24.67
C GLU A 461 -7.75 7.03 -24.08
N THR A 462 -8.03 8.00 -23.24
CA THR A 462 -9.38 8.30 -22.78
C THR A 462 -9.58 9.79 -23.00
N LYS A 463 -10.09 10.15 -24.17
CA LYS A 463 -10.36 11.57 -24.54
C LYS A 463 -11.23 12.30 -23.52
N ASP A 464 -12.04 11.56 -22.77
CA ASP A 464 -13.00 12.09 -21.81
C ASP A 464 -12.55 11.98 -20.35
N LEU A 465 -11.40 11.35 -20.04
CA LEU A 465 -10.95 11.20 -18.67
C LEU A 465 -10.12 12.41 -18.22
N THR A 466 -10.65 13.17 -17.28
CA THR A 466 -9.92 14.23 -16.60
C THR A 466 -9.24 13.72 -15.33
N LEU A 467 -8.17 14.41 -14.90
CA LEU A 467 -7.53 14.12 -13.60
C LEU A 467 -8.52 14.28 -12.44
N GLU A 468 -9.38 15.28 -12.50
CA GLU A 468 -10.42 15.51 -11.48
C GLU A 468 -11.36 14.32 -11.37
N GLN A 469 -11.88 13.82 -12.50
CA GLN A 469 -12.78 12.67 -12.52
C GLN A 469 -12.08 11.43 -11.96
N TRP A 470 -10.82 11.18 -12.36
CA TRP A 470 -10.04 10.06 -11.86
C TRP A 470 -9.86 10.13 -10.33
N LEU A 471 -9.51 11.30 -9.79
CA LEU A 471 -9.36 11.48 -8.33
C LEU A 471 -10.68 11.25 -7.58
N LYS A 472 -11.80 11.77 -8.10
CA LYS A 472 -13.14 11.49 -7.53
C LYS A 472 -13.48 10.01 -7.59
N ASP A 473 -13.10 9.36 -8.66
CA ASP A 473 -13.38 7.95 -8.88
C ASP A 473 -12.58 7.04 -7.95
N TYR A 474 -11.33 7.33 -7.68
CA TYR A 474 -10.47 6.48 -6.85
C TYR A 474 -10.49 6.88 -5.37
N ILE A 475 -10.38 8.16 -5.05
CA ILE A 475 -10.31 8.65 -3.67
C ILE A 475 -11.71 9.00 -3.13
N GLY A 476 -12.58 9.51 -3.98
CA GLY A 476 -13.88 10.05 -3.58
C GLY A 476 -13.85 11.54 -3.25
N ASP A 477 -15.01 12.13 -3.14
CA ASP A 477 -15.24 13.54 -2.73
C ASP A 477 -16.03 13.62 -1.42
N ALA A 478 -16.51 14.82 -1.07
CA ALA A 478 -17.28 15.06 0.14
C ALA A 478 -18.64 14.33 0.16
N ASN A 479 -19.17 14.00 -1.02
CA ASN A 479 -20.49 13.35 -1.18
C ASN A 479 -20.37 11.86 -1.49
N THR A 480 -19.18 11.31 -1.36
CA THR A 480 -18.94 9.89 -1.65
C THR A 480 -19.47 9.03 -0.52
N THR A 481 -20.39 8.12 -0.83
CA THR A 481 -21.11 7.24 0.11
C THR A 481 -20.72 5.77 0.01
N ARG A 482 -19.65 5.46 -0.71
CA ARG A 482 -19.19 4.08 -0.92
C ARG A 482 -18.39 3.55 0.28
N SER A 483 -18.48 2.23 0.50
CA SER A 483 -17.73 1.55 1.55
C SER A 483 -16.23 1.44 1.26
N ALA A 484 -15.88 1.13 0.02
CA ALA A 484 -14.50 0.96 -0.43
C ALA A 484 -14.36 1.17 -1.94
N THR A 485 -13.13 1.38 -2.40
CA THR A 485 -12.75 1.28 -3.81
C THR A 485 -11.90 0.03 -3.97
N VAL A 486 -12.30 -0.91 -4.81
CA VAL A 486 -11.56 -2.14 -5.11
C VAL A 486 -10.98 -2.05 -6.51
N VAL A 487 -9.68 -2.19 -6.63
CA VAL A 487 -8.95 -2.23 -7.89
C VAL A 487 -8.51 -3.67 -8.14
N ASP A 488 -9.27 -4.36 -9.00
CA ASP A 488 -8.99 -5.74 -9.40
C ASP A 488 -7.88 -5.76 -10.44
N LEU A 489 -6.74 -6.30 -10.05
CA LEU A 489 -5.53 -6.37 -10.86
C LEU A 489 -5.30 -7.77 -11.45
N SER A 490 -6.23 -8.72 -11.27
CA SER A 490 -6.04 -10.14 -11.57
C SER A 490 -5.82 -10.45 -13.05
N LEU A 491 -6.37 -9.63 -13.95
CA LEU A 491 -6.24 -9.81 -15.40
C LEU A 491 -5.29 -8.79 -16.06
N ILE A 492 -4.50 -8.07 -15.26
CA ILE A 492 -3.52 -7.14 -15.80
C ILE A 492 -2.27 -7.92 -16.28
N PRO A 493 -1.77 -7.63 -17.49
CA PRO A 493 -0.54 -8.22 -17.98
C PRO A 493 0.65 -8.01 -17.02
N SER A 494 1.46 -9.06 -16.84
CA SER A 494 2.59 -9.06 -15.90
C SER A 494 3.62 -7.96 -16.19
N GLU A 495 3.71 -7.52 -17.42
CA GLU A 495 4.63 -6.48 -17.88
C GLU A 495 4.30 -5.11 -17.28
N ILE A 496 3.02 -4.79 -17.11
CA ILE A 496 2.57 -3.46 -16.66
C ILE A 496 2.02 -3.42 -15.25
N ILE A 497 1.72 -4.57 -14.62
CA ILE A 497 1.07 -4.59 -13.30
C ILE A 497 1.81 -3.76 -12.24
N HIS A 498 3.15 -3.84 -12.22
CA HIS A 498 3.97 -3.08 -11.29
C HIS A 498 3.91 -1.58 -11.54
N ILE A 499 3.92 -1.16 -12.82
CA ILE A 499 3.84 0.26 -13.17
C ILE A 499 2.44 0.82 -12.90
N VAL A 500 1.40 0.11 -13.30
CA VAL A 500 0.01 0.50 -13.03
C VAL A 500 -0.21 0.70 -11.52
N THR A 501 0.24 -0.26 -10.72
CA THR A 501 0.15 -0.19 -9.25
C THR A 501 0.96 0.98 -8.68
N ALA A 502 2.18 1.21 -9.18
CA ALA A 502 3.02 2.33 -8.77
C ALA A 502 2.38 3.68 -9.10
N VAL A 503 1.84 3.84 -10.32
CA VAL A 503 1.17 5.07 -10.75
C VAL A 503 -0.06 5.35 -9.90
N ILE A 504 -0.92 4.36 -9.66
CA ILE A 504 -2.11 4.52 -8.81
C ILE A 504 -1.70 4.99 -7.41
N ALA A 505 -0.78 4.26 -6.77
CA ALA A 505 -0.32 4.59 -5.42
C ALA A 505 0.33 5.98 -5.34
N ARG A 506 1.17 6.34 -6.30
CA ARG A 506 1.81 7.65 -6.38
C ARG A 506 0.80 8.78 -6.62
N MET A 507 -0.14 8.61 -7.53
CA MET A 507 -1.15 9.61 -7.84
C MET A 507 -2.03 9.90 -6.60
N ILE A 508 -2.45 8.86 -5.88
CA ILE A 508 -3.17 9.00 -4.62
C ILE A 508 -2.32 9.77 -3.61
N PHE A 509 -1.07 9.38 -3.43
CA PHE A 509 -0.16 10.01 -2.47
C PHE A 509 0.09 11.49 -2.80
N GLU A 510 0.39 11.80 -4.06
CA GLU A 510 0.62 13.17 -4.51
C GLU A 510 -0.65 14.04 -4.43
N ALA A 511 -1.84 13.48 -4.65
CA ALA A 511 -3.10 14.16 -4.47
C ALA A 511 -3.30 14.56 -3.00
N LEU A 512 -3.04 13.65 -2.06
CA LEU A 512 -3.14 13.91 -0.62
C LEU A 512 -2.09 14.91 -0.13
N GLN A 513 -0.89 14.92 -0.73
CA GLN A 513 0.12 15.94 -0.46
C GLN A 513 -0.38 17.34 -0.86
N ARG A 514 -0.96 17.47 -2.08
CA ARG A 514 -1.51 18.73 -2.58
C ARG A 514 -2.75 19.17 -1.79
N TYR A 515 -3.60 18.21 -1.43
CA TYR A 515 -4.75 18.48 -0.57
C TYR A 515 -4.32 19.15 0.74
N ARG A 516 -3.33 18.60 1.43
CA ARG A 516 -2.83 19.18 2.68
C ARG A 516 -2.22 20.57 2.48
N LEU A 517 -1.48 20.79 1.38
CA LEU A 517 -0.86 22.08 1.08
C LEU A 517 -1.90 23.17 0.76
N SER A 518 -3.03 22.80 0.16
CA SER A 518 -4.12 23.74 -0.17
C SER A 518 -5.03 24.08 1.02
N HIS A 519 -4.92 23.35 2.15
CA HIS A 519 -5.70 23.60 3.35
C HIS A 519 -4.85 24.33 4.41
N PRO A 520 -5.16 25.60 4.78
CA PRO A 520 -4.32 26.46 5.64
C PRO A 520 -4.03 25.88 7.02
N GLU A 521 -4.95 25.09 7.56
CA GLU A 521 -4.82 24.47 8.89
C GLU A 521 -4.01 23.15 8.87
N GLY A 522 -3.45 22.76 7.72
CA GLY A 522 -2.69 21.52 7.58
C GLY A 522 -3.53 20.25 7.80
N LYS A 523 -4.86 20.33 7.65
CA LYS A 523 -5.77 19.19 7.75
C LYS A 523 -5.45 18.17 6.65
N THR A 524 -5.45 16.92 7.02
CA THR A 524 -5.26 15.79 6.11
C THR A 524 -6.60 15.19 5.70
N LEU A 525 -6.61 14.47 4.58
CA LEU A 525 -7.73 13.65 4.15
C LEU A 525 -7.40 12.18 4.44
N PRO A 526 -7.86 11.60 5.56
CA PRO A 526 -7.53 10.24 5.92
C PRO A 526 -7.94 9.25 4.83
N THR A 527 -6.97 8.50 4.33
CA THR A 527 -7.14 7.50 3.27
C THR A 527 -6.30 6.28 3.60
N VAL A 528 -6.84 5.09 3.39
CA VAL A 528 -6.15 3.82 3.65
C VAL A 528 -5.96 3.08 2.33
N LEU A 529 -4.70 2.81 1.99
CA LEU A 529 -4.34 1.99 0.85
C LEU A 529 -4.04 0.57 1.34
N VAL A 530 -4.84 -0.38 0.90
CA VAL A 530 -4.77 -1.79 1.30
C VAL A 530 -4.15 -2.58 0.16
N MET A 531 -3.14 -3.37 0.47
CA MET A 531 -2.45 -4.22 -0.50
C MET A 531 -2.62 -5.68 -0.11
N GLU A 532 -3.39 -6.40 -0.89
CA GLU A 532 -3.42 -7.86 -0.78
C GLU A 532 -2.22 -8.45 -1.51
N GLU A 533 -1.68 -9.55 -0.99
CA GLU A 533 -0.46 -10.20 -1.46
C GLU A 533 0.69 -9.20 -1.76
N ALA A 534 0.92 -8.32 -0.78
CA ALA A 534 1.84 -7.18 -0.90
C ALA A 534 3.26 -7.56 -1.39
N HIS A 535 3.68 -8.83 -1.22
CA HIS A 535 4.95 -9.33 -1.73
C HIS A 535 5.05 -9.32 -3.28
N THR A 536 3.91 -9.22 -3.99
CA THR A 536 3.90 -9.03 -5.44
C THR A 536 4.44 -7.65 -5.81
N PHE A 537 4.12 -6.62 -5.05
CA PHE A 537 4.40 -5.22 -5.39
C PHE A 537 5.59 -4.62 -4.64
N ILE A 538 5.81 -5.07 -3.39
CA ILE A 538 6.82 -4.52 -2.47
C ILE A 538 7.94 -5.52 -2.24
N ARG A 539 8.42 -6.15 -3.32
CA ARG A 539 9.49 -7.13 -3.23
C ARG A 539 10.84 -6.46 -3.03
N ARG A 540 11.74 -7.10 -2.25
CA ARG A 540 13.12 -6.65 -2.12
C ARG A 540 13.80 -6.58 -3.48
N TYR A 541 14.50 -5.51 -3.75
CA TYR A 541 15.28 -5.30 -4.95
C TYR A 541 16.75 -5.01 -4.60
N ARG A 542 17.63 -5.16 -5.59
CA ARG A 542 19.05 -4.81 -5.44
C ARG A 542 19.23 -3.34 -5.87
N GLU A 543 19.82 -2.53 -4.99
CA GLU A 543 20.07 -1.11 -5.27
C GLU A 543 21.16 -0.90 -6.34
N ASP A 544 22.06 -1.87 -6.50
CA ASP A 544 23.23 -1.79 -7.40
C ASP A 544 22.91 -2.13 -8.87
N ALA A 545 21.65 -2.37 -9.22
CA ALA A 545 21.28 -2.62 -10.60
C ALA A 545 21.37 -1.31 -11.42
N ASP A 546 22.19 -1.29 -12.48
CA ASP A 546 22.37 -0.14 -13.38
C ASP A 546 21.05 0.32 -14.03
N GLU A 547 20.05 -0.58 -14.12
CA GLU A 547 18.73 -0.33 -14.67
C GLU A 547 17.61 -0.69 -13.67
N PRO A 548 16.81 0.28 -13.21
CA PRO A 548 15.70 -0.01 -12.33
C PRO A 548 14.60 -0.78 -13.08
N SER A 549 14.26 -1.95 -12.58
CA SER A 549 13.09 -2.70 -13.08
C SER A 549 11.79 -2.02 -12.66
N SER A 550 10.69 -2.31 -13.38
CA SER A 550 9.34 -1.85 -13.02
C SER A 550 8.96 -2.25 -11.59
N SER A 551 9.34 -3.45 -11.14
CA SER A 551 9.14 -3.92 -9.78
C SER A 551 9.92 -3.09 -8.74
N ALA A 552 11.18 -2.73 -9.03
CA ALA A 552 11.97 -1.86 -8.14
C ALA A 552 11.36 -0.45 -8.05
N THR A 553 10.87 0.10 -9.16
CA THR A 553 10.20 1.41 -9.19
C THR A 553 8.92 1.37 -8.37
N CYS A 554 8.11 0.32 -8.49
CA CYS A 554 6.92 0.10 -7.67
C CYS A 554 7.28 0.07 -6.17
N CYS A 555 8.25 -0.74 -5.80
CA CYS A 555 8.70 -0.84 -4.41
C CYS A 555 9.16 0.51 -3.83
N ARG A 556 9.91 1.32 -4.59
CA ARG A 556 10.35 2.67 -4.16
C ARG A 556 9.19 3.62 -3.90
N VAL A 557 8.12 3.56 -4.69
CA VAL A 557 6.90 4.36 -4.46
C VAL A 557 6.31 4.01 -3.10
N PHE A 558 6.15 2.72 -2.79
CA PHE A 558 5.63 2.28 -1.50
C PHE A 558 6.57 2.56 -0.34
N GLU A 559 7.87 2.45 -0.53
CA GLU A 559 8.86 2.85 0.49
C GLU A 559 8.76 4.35 0.82
N ARG A 560 8.53 5.19 -0.19
CA ARG A 560 8.28 6.61 0.02
C ARG A 560 6.96 6.85 0.77
N ILE A 561 5.88 6.18 0.37
CA ILE A 561 4.59 6.26 1.05
C ILE A 561 4.71 5.80 2.51
N ALA A 562 5.41 4.69 2.76
CA ALA A 562 5.62 4.19 4.12
C ALA A 562 6.37 5.19 5.02
N ARG A 563 7.38 5.89 4.48
CA ARG A 563 8.13 6.90 5.24
C ARG A 563 7.38 8.22 5.45
N GLU A 564 6.58 8.64 4.48
CA GLU A 564 6.04 10.01 4.43
C GLU A 564 4.51 10.05 4.51
N GLY A 565 3.80 8.99 4.10
CA GLY A 565 2.36 8.94 3.90
C GLY A 565 1.55 9.40 5.11
N ARG A 566 1.98 9.00 6.31
CA ARG A 566 1.35 9.41 7.57
C ARG A 566 1.19 10.93 7.70
N LYS A 567 2.17 11.70 7.24
CA LYS A 567 2.13 13.17 7.32
C LYS A 567 1.02 13.77 6.48
N PHE A 568 0.55 13.04 5.47
CA PHE A 568 -0.46 13.46 4.51
C PHE A 568 -1.79 12.71 4.66
N GLY A 569 -1.92 11.91 5.73
CA GLY A 569 -3.14 11.16 6.03
C GLY A 569 -3.27 9.84 5.26
N LEU A 570 -2.19 9.35 4.64
CA LEU A 570 -2.19 8.06 3.94
C LEU A 570 -1.67 6.94 4.83
N GLY A 571 -2.55 6.01 5.20
CA GLY A 571 -2.23 4.76 5.88
C GLY A 571 -2.00 3.62 4.89
N LEU A 572 -1.14 2.66 5.23
CA LEU A 572 -0.96 1.41 4.49
C LEU A 572 -1.45 0.23 5.34
N VAL A 573 -2.15 -0.70 4.69
CA VAL A 573 -2.44 -2.03 5.21
C VAL A 573 -1.83 -3.05 4.25
N LEU A 574 -0.86 -3.81 4.74
CA LEU A 574 -0.14 -4.81 3.96
C LEU A 574 -0.62 -6.19 4.38
N SER A 575 -1.16 -6.97 3.46
CA SER A 575 -1.46 -8.39 3.66
C SER A 575 -0.46 -9.22 2.86
N SER A 576 0.21 -10.19 3.51
CA SER A 576 1.18 -11.04 2.83
C SER A 576 1.35 -12.40 3.51
N GLN A 577 1.52 -13.42 2.68
CA GLN A 577 1.91 -14.76 3.12
C GLN A 577 3.43 -14.97 3.14
N ARG A 578 4.21 -14.04 2.60
CA ARG A 578 5.68 -14.12 2.47
C ARG A 578 6.39 -12.90 3.05
N PRO A 579 6.39 -12.72 4.38
CA PRO A 579 7.05 -11.59 5.03
C PRO A 579 8.54 -11.46 4.66
N SER A 580 9.22 -12.57 4.43
CA SER A 580 10.64 -12.58 4.08
C SER A 580 10.97 -11.97 2.72
N GLU A 581 10.01 -11.92 1.80
CA GLU A 581 10.18 -11.31 0.46
C GLU A 581 9.90 -9.79 0.46
N LEU A 582 9.21 -9.27 1.47
CA LEU A 582 8.85 -7.86 1.56
C LEU A 582 10.06 -6.94 1.81
N SER A 583 9.99 -5.71 1.29
CA SER A 583 10.97 -4.66 1.61
C SER A 583 11.04 -4.41 3.12
N GLN A 584 12.27 -4.51 3.67
CA GLN A 584 12.53 -4.23 5.08
C GLN A 584 12.20 -2.77 5.43
N THR A 585 12.41 -1.87 4.49
CA THR A 585 12.09 -0.45 4.65
C THR A 585 10.60 -0.26 4.91
N VAL A 586 9.73 -0.91 4.14
CA VAL A 586 8.28 -0.79 4.33
C VAL A 586 7.83 -1.47 5.61
N LEU A 587 8.28 -2.71 5.87
CA LEU A 587 7.92 -3.45 7.08
C LEU A 587 8.34 -2.73 8.36
N SER A 588 9.51 -2.09 8.40
CA SER A 588 9.99 -1.35 9.58
C SER A 588 9.17 -0.09 9.86
N GLN A 589 8.41 0.42 8.90
CA GLN A 589 7.50 1.54 9.08
C GLN A 589 6.10 1.11 9.55
N CYS A 590 5.78 -0.19 9.50
CA CYS A 590 4.57 -0.71 10.11
C CYS A 590 4.72 -0.72 11.63
N ASN A 591 3.86 0.03 12.32
CA ASN A 591 3.89 0.11 13.77
C ASN A 591 2.92 -0.85 14.44
N SER A 592 2.02 -1.48 13.69
CA SER A 592 1.06 -2.46 14.16
C SER A 592 1.13 -3.73 13.30
N PHE A 593 0.99 -4.87 13.95
CA PHE A 593 1.05 -6.18 13.30
C PHE A 593 -0.11 -7.05 13.76
N LEU A 594 -0.71 -7.77 12.82
CA LEU A 594 -1.60 -8.91 13.05
C LEU A 594 -0.90 -10.16 12.51
N LEU A 595 -0.37 -10.98 13.41
CA LEU A 595 0.40 -12.16 13.04
C LEU A 595 -0.48 -13.39 13.16
N HIS A 596 -0.91 -13.93 12.04
CA HIS A 596 -1.56 -15.23 11.92
C HIS A 596 -0.52 -16.35 11.91
N ARG A 597 -0.95 -17.60 11.67
CA ARG A 597 -0.04 -18.74 11.57
C ARG A 597 1.04 -18.54 10.52
N ILE A 598 2.30 -18.67 10.92
CA ILE A 598 3.49 -18.62 10.06
C ILE A 598 4.35 -19.87 10.35
N SER A 599 4.45 -20.75 9.36
CA SER A 599 5.14 -22.04 9.53
C SER A 599 6.57 -22.05 8.98
N ASN A 600 6.90 -21.13 8.08
CA ASN A 600 8.21 -21.07 7.42
C ASN A 600 9.22 -20.34 8.31
N ASP A 601 10.38 -20.94 8.56
CA ASP A 601 11.44 -20.39 9.42
C ASP A 601 11.99 -19.05 8.91
N LYS A 602 12.14 -18.87 7.58
CA LYS A 602 12.61 -17.60 7.00
C LYS A 602 11.63 -16.46 7.23
N ASP A 603 10.33 -16.77 7.16
CA ASP A 603 9.27 -15.78 7.40
C ASP A 603 9.18 -15.43 8.88
N GLN A 604 9.34 -16.41 9.78
CA GLN A 604 9.45 -16.19 11.22
C GLN A 604 10.67 -15.34 11.57
N GLU A 605 11.84 -15.61 10.96
CA GLU A 605 13.04 -14.80 11.16
C GLU A 605 12.83 -13.35 10.69
N ALA A 606 12.17 -13.15 9.56
CA ALA A 606 11.87 -11.82 9.06
C ALA A 606 10.98 -11.04 10.04
N VAL A 607 9.95 -11.68 10.60
CA VAL A 607 9.08 -11.10 11.62
C VAL A 607 9.82 -10.87 12.94
N SER A 608 10.68 -11.80 13.35
CA SER A 608 11.49 -11.70 14.57
C SER A 608 12.33 -10.42 14.62
N LYS A 609 12.86 -10.00 13.48
CA LYS A 609 13.67 -8.78 13.38
C LYS A 609 12.87 -7.48 13.56
N LEU A 610 11.55 -7.56 13.48
CA LEU A 610 10.64 -6.42 13.64
C LEU A 610 10.13 -6.27 15.09
N LEU A 611 10.22 -7.36 15.86
CA LEU A 611 9.71 -7.40 17.22
C LEU A 611 10.81 -7.09 18.25
N PRO A 612 10.48 -6.39 19.35
CA PRO A 612 11.36 -6.28 20.49
C PRO A 612 11.75 -7.64 21.06
N ASP A 613 12.91 -7.75 21.65
CA ASP A 613 13.48 -9.02 22.16
C ASP A 613 12.56 -9.73 23.17
N ASN A 614 11.88 -8.97 24.02
CA ASN A 614 10.93 -9.49 24.99
C ASN A 614 9.66 -10.10 24.38
N LEU A 615 9.39 -9.89 23.09
CA LEU A 615 8.23 -10.48 22.39
C LEU A 615 8.59 -11.69 21.52
N ARG A 616 9.85 -12.06 21.46
CA ARG A 616 10.30 -13.20 20.64
C ARG A 616 9.73 -14.56 21.08
N GLY A 617 9.31 -14.69 22.34
CA GLY A 617 8.61 -15.88 22.84
C GLY A 617 7.35 -16.22 22.04
N ILE A 618 6.60 -15.21 21.61
CA ILE A 618 5.36 -15.32 20.82
C ILE A 618 5.61 -16.02 19.48
N LEU A 619 6.78 -15.84 18.87
CA LEU A 619 7.11 -16.42 17.58
C LEU A 619 7.10 -17.96 17.59
N ARG A 620 7.37 -18.57 18.72
CA ARG A 620 7.35 -20.04 18.87
C ARG A 620 5.95 -20.64 18.74
N GLU A 621 4.93 -19.82 18.95
CA GLU A 621 3.53 -20.24 18.87
C GLU A 621 2.92 -20.01 17.48
N LEU A 622 3.52 -19.13 16.66
CA LEU A 622 3.00 -18.83 15.33
C LEU A 622 2.77 -20.05 14.44
N PRO A 623 3.64 -21.10 14.42
CA PRO A 623 3.43 -22.27 13.57
C PRO A 623 2.19 -23.09 13.91
N VAL A 624 1.77 -23.06 15.17
CA VAL A 624 0.67 -23.90 15.70
C VAL A 624 -0.64 -23.15 15.90
N LEU A 625 -0.70 -21.87 15.54
CA LEU A 625 -1.93 -21.08 15.67
C LEU A 625 -3.06 -21.69 14.82
N PRO A 626 -4.26 -21.88 15.41
CA PRO A 626 -5.44 -22.26 14.64
C PRO A 626 -5.84 -21.18 13.62
N THR A 627 -6.64 -21.56 12.63
CA THR A 627 -7.26 -20.60 11.71
C THR A 627 -8.09 -19.57 12.47
N ARG A 628 -8.05 -18.30 12.03
CA ARG A 628 -8.71 -17.14 12.65
C ARG A 628 -8.14 -16.70 14.00
N TYR A 629 -7.01 -17.27 14.44
CA TYR A 629 -6.26 -16.73 15.55
C TYR A 629 -5.11 -15.87 15.06
N ALA A 630 -4.90 -14.73 15.70
CA ALA A 630 -3.79 -13.83 15.40
C ALA A 630 -3.28 -13.13 16.66
N PHE A 631 -1.99 -12.84 16.71
CA PHE A 631 -1.45 -11.93 17.70
C PHE A 631 -1.56 -10.48 17.20
N LEU A 632 -2.26 -9.64 17.96
CA LEU A 632 -2.27 -8.19 17.77
C LEU A 632 -1.10 -7.58 18.55
N LEU A 633 -0.21 -6.87 17.84
CA LEU A 633 1.03 -6.32 18.39
C LEU A 633 1.24 -4.88 17.93
N GLY A 634 2.04 -4.14 18.67
CA GLY A 634 2.53 -2.82 18.27
C GLY A 634 1.71 -1.66 18.82
N TRP A 635 1.49 -0.63 17.98
CA TRP A 635 0.88 0.62 18.42
C TRP A 635 -0.64 0.54 18.63
N ALA A 636 -1.31 -0.33 17.89
CA ALA A 636 -2.76 -0.52 17.99
C ALA A 636 -3.18 -1.22 19.30
N SER A 637 -2.25 -1.81 20.03
CA SER A 637 -2.50 -2.46 21.31
C SER A 637 -1.45 -2.08 22.33
N GLU A 638 -1.86 -1.90 23.59
CA GLU A 638 -0.91 -1.64 24.69
C GLU A 638 -0.07 -2.89 25.01
N LEU A 639 -0.59 -4.07 24.76
CA LEU A 639 0.02 -5.37 25.02
C LEU A 639 -0.05 -6.27 23.79
N PRO A 640 0.80 -7.30 23.70
CA PRO A 640 0.58 -8.43 22.80
C PRO A 640 -0.69 -9.18 23.18
N ILE A 641 -1.67 -9.24 22.30
CA ILE A 641 -2.94 -9.91 22.57
C ILE A 641 -3.16 -11.04 21.57
N LEU A 642 -3.27 -12.28 22.07
CA LEU A 642 -3.81 -13.37 21.25
C LEU A 642 -5.31 -13.14 21.09
N THR A 643 -5.72 -12.96 19.84
CA THR A 643 -7.08 -12.60 19.46
C THR A 643 -7.70 -13.70 18.61
N HIS A 644 -8.85 -14.19 18.99
CA HIS A 644 -9.73 -14.95 18.11
C HIS A 644 -10.54 -13.93 17.30
N ILE A 645 -10.22 -13.81 16.02
CA ILE A 645 -10.79 -12.81 15.11
C ILE A 645 -12.29 -13.06 14.89
N ARG A 646 -13.09 -12.00 14.92
CA ARG A 646 -14.53 -12.01 14.63
C ARG A 646 -14.77 -12.60 13.22
N GLU A 647 -15.85 -13.35 13.06
CA GLU A 647 -16.23 -13.93 11.78
C GLU A 647 -17.02 -12.94 10.95
N LEU A 648 -16.72 -12.90 9.66
CA LEU A 648 -17.52 -12.18 8.68
C LEU A 648 -18.67 -13.07 8.18
N PRO A 649 -19.85 -12.50 7.89
CA PRO A 649 -20.91 -13.19 7.16
C PRO A 649 -20.36 -13.73 5.82
N LYS A 650 -20.79 -14.89 5.38
CA LYS A 650 -20.31 -15.55 4.15
C LYS A 650 -20.36 -14.66 2.90
N LEU A 651 -21.40 -13.83 2.78
CA LEU A 651 -21.57 -12.90 1.65
C LEU A 651 -20.54 -11.76 1.63
N GLN A 652 -19.89 -11.51 2.77
CA GLN A 652 -18.92 -10.42 2.97
C GLN A 652 -17.47 -10.94 3.05
N GLN A 653 -17.27 -12.25 2.91
CA GLN A 653 -15.93 -12.84 2.89
C GLN A 653 -15.31 -12.67 1.51
N PRO A 654 -14.00 -12.37 1.44
CA PRO A 654 -13.23 -12.47 0.20
C PRO A 654 -13.31 -13.88 -0.37
N LYS A 655 -13.31 -14.00 -1.69
CA LYS A 655 -13.34 -15.29 -2.39
C LYS A 655 -11.96 -15.96 -2.33
N SER A 656 -11.59 -16.46 -1.18
CA SER A 656 -10.31 -17.16 -0.93
C SER A 656 -10.51 -18.60 -0.48
N ASP A 657 -11.68 -19.19 -0.77
CA ASP A 657 -12.01 -20.56 -0.38
C ASP A 657 -11.15 -21.57 -1.15
N ASP A 658 -10.77 -22.64 -0.47
CA ASP A 658 -10.12 -23.78 -1.11
C ASP A 658 -11.08 -24.43 -2.13
N PRO A 659 -10.57 -24.94 -3.27
CA PRO A 659 -11.41 -25.61 -4.25
C PRO A 659 -12.13 -26.84 -3.69
N ASP A 660 -13.40 -26.98 -4.01
CA ASP A 660 -14.28 -28.08 -3.56
C ASP A 660 -14.01 -29.38 -4.31
N PHE A 661 -12.79 -29.89 -4.30
CA PHE A 661 -12.40 -31.08 -5.06
C PHE A 661 -13.34 -32.24 -4.85
N TRP A 662 -13.58 -32.63 -3.59
CA TRP A 662 -14.39 -33.80 -3.27
C TRP A 662 -15.84 -33.64 -3.68
N ALA A 663 -16.44 -32.50 -3.40
CA ALA A 663 -17.80 -32.20 -3.76
C ALA A 663 -18.01 -32.21 -5.29
N VAL A 664 -17.06 -31.62 -6.03
CA VAL A 664 -17.09 -31.63 -7.51
C VAL A 664 -16.87 -33.03 -8.08
N TRP A 665 -15.91 -33.81 -7.53
CA TRP A 665 -15.61 -35.15 -8.02
C TRP A 665 -16.75 -36.14 -7.75
N THR A 666 -17.42 -36.02 -6.61
CA THR A 666 -18.52 -36.91 -6.21
C THR A 666 -19.90 -36.42 -6.69
N GLY A 667 -19.98 -35.16 -7.17
CA GLY A 667 -21.22 -34.50 -7.53
C GLY A 667 -22.14 -34.20 -6.34
N LYS A 668 -21.64 -34.28 -5.09
CA LYS A 668 -22.42 -34.04 -3.85
C LYS A 668 -21.55 -33.36 -2.81
N ASP A 669 -22.12 -32.39 -2.11
CA ASP A 669 -21.52 -31.77 -0.94
C ASP A 669 -21.68 -32.65 0.32
N ASP A 670 -21.08 -32.23 1.44
CA ASP A 670 -21.18 -32.93 2.75
C ASP A 670 -22.60 -33.04 3.28
N LYS A 671 -23.55 -32.22 2.77
CA LYS A 671 -24.97 -32.25 3.09
C LYS A 671 -25.79 -33.08 2.12
N GLY A 672 -25.15 -33.71 1.14
CA GLY A 672 -25.78 -34.53 0.10
C GLY A 672 -26.47 -33.73 -1.01
N GLN A 673 -26.28 -32.41 -1.09
CA GLN A 673 -26.81 -31.59 -2.16
C GLN A 673 -25.98 -31.80 -3.43
N VAL A 674 -26.65 -31.80 -4.59
CA VAL A 674 -25.99 -32.00 -5.87
C VAL A 674 -25.13 -30.80 -6.20
N VAL A 675 -23.84 -31.03 -6.44
CA VAL A 675 -22.86 -30.02 -6.88
C VAL A 675 -22.54 -30.28 -8.34
N GLU A 676 -23.10 -29.48 -9.23
CA GLU A 676 -22.83 -29.54 -10.67
C GLU A 676 -22.07 -28.30 -11.11
N ARG A 677 -20.96 -28.50 -11.84
CA ARG A 677 -20.22 -27.44 -12.51
C ARG A 677 -20.51 -27.49 -14.01
N LYS A 678 -21.33 -26.57 -14.51
CA LYS A 678 -21.58 -26.44 -15.95
C LYS A 678 -20.31 -25.96 -16.63
N ILE A 679 -19.85 -26.71 -17.60
CA ILE A 679 -18.65 -26.39 -18.39
C ILE A 679 -19.09 -26.06 -19.80
N ASP A 680 -18.92 -24.81 -20.20
CA ASP A 680 -19.09 -24.34 -21.56
C ASP A 680 -17.78 -23.78 -22.13
N TRP A 681 -16.93 -24.69 -22.57
CA TRP A 681 -15.65 -24.35 -23.16
C TRP A 681 -15.77 -23.52 -24.43
N LYS A 682 -16.87 -23.67 -25.18
CA LYS A 682 -17.09 -22.93 -26.40
C LYS A 682 -17.35 -21.46 -26.12
N ALA A 683 -18.29 -21.17 -25.25
CA ALA A 683 -18.57 -19.79 -24.83
C ALA A 683 -17.36 -19.12 -24.16
N LEU A 684 -16.59 -19.87 -23.36
CA LEU A 684 -15.38 -19.38 -22.75
C LEU A 684 -14.29 -19.08 -23.78
N ALA A 685 -14.09 -19.97 -24.77
CA ALA A 685 -13.10 -19.78 -25.83
C ALA A 685 -13.49 -18.60 -26.74
N GLU A 686 -14.77 -18.49 -27.13
CA GLU A 686 -15.27 -17.34 -27.89
C GLU A 686 -15.04 -16.02 -27.15
N ARG A 687 -15.35 -15.96 -25.86
CA ARG A 687 -15.09 -14.78 -25.04
C ARG A 687 -13.60 -14.48 -24.89
N TRP A 688 -12.75 -15.48 -24.77
CA TRP A 688 -11.30 -15.30 -24.63
C TRP A 688 -10.65 -14.85 -25.94
N GLN A 689 -11.17 -15.34 -27.06
CA GLN A 689 -10.68 -15.01 -28.42
C GLN A 689 -11.34 -13.75 -29.00
N SER A 690 -12.45 -13.26 -28.43
CA SER A 690 -13.09 -12.04 -28.88
C SER A 690 -12.19 -10.84 -28.56
N VAL A 691 -11.78 -10.16 -29.64
CA VAL A 691 -11.01 -8.91 -29.60
C VAL A 691 -11.93 -7.69 -29.38
N GLU A 692 -13.24 -7.91 -29.33
CA GLU A 692 -14.23 -6.83 -29.28
C GLU A 692 -14.36 -6.22 -27.89
N SER A 693 -14.33 -4.88 -27.87
CA SER A 693 -14.75 -4.06 -26.75
C SER A 693 -16.17 -4.45 -26.30
N PRO A 694 -16.48 -4.43 -24.99
CA PRO A 694 -17.81 -4.80 -24.52
C PRO A 694 -18.87 -3.90 -25.13
N THR A 695 -19.63 -4.44 -26.07
CA THR A 695 -20.88 -3.83 -26.57
C THR A 695 -21.82 -3.72 -25.36
N THR A 696 -22.33 -2.53 -25.14
CA THR A 696 -23.45 -2.23 -24.23
C THR A 696 -24.56 -3.25 -24.47
N PRO A 697 -25.11 -3.93 -23.46
CA PRO A 697 -26.26 -4.80 -23.71
C PRO A 697 -27.42 -3.96 -24.22
N GLU A 698 -27.88 -4.29 -25.42
CA GLU A 698 -29.16 -3.80 -25.93
C GLU A 698 -30.24 -4.10 -24.88
N SER A 699 -30.95 -3.08 -24.47
CA SER A 699 -32.16 -3.21 -23.68
C SER A 699 -33.13 -4.06 -24.48
N THR A 700 -33.28 -5.33 -24.12
CA THR A 700 -34.42 -6.13 -24.57
C THR A 700 -35.64 -5.52 -23.91
N ASP A 701 -36.44 -4.84 -24.74
CA ASP A 701 -37.82 -4.48 -24.47
C ASP A 701 -38.58 -5.75 -24.13
N GLU A 702 -38.76 -6.04 -22.84
CA GLU A 702 -39.80 -6.96 -22.43
C GLU A 702 -41.15 -6.28 -22.49
N THR A 703 -41.86 -6.58 -23.57
CA THR A 703 -43.28 -6.33 -23.71
C THR A 703 -44.07 -6.94 -22.55
N SER A 704 -44.74 -6.05 -21.87
CA SER A 704 -45.96 -6.24 -21.10
C SER A 704 -46.53 -7.68 -20.99
N SER A 705 -46.45 -8.26 -19.82
CA SER A 705 -47.47 -9.16 -19.28
C SER A 705 -47.83 -8.72 -17.88
N SER A 706 -49.11 -8.39 -17.69
CA SER A 706 -49.77 -7.97 -16.47
C SER A 706 -49.58 -8.98 -15.31
N PRO A 707 -49.53 -8.52 -14.07
CA PRO A 707 -49.42 -9.40 -12.92
C PRO A 707 -50.78 -10.09 -12.65
N ALA A 708 -50.72 -11.41 -12.53
CA ALA A 708 -51.83 -12.19 -11.98
C ALA A 708 -51.95 -11.95 -10.49
N GLU A 709 -53.09 -11.50 -10.03
CA GLU A 709 -53.45 -11.41 -8.62
C GLU A 709 -53.46 -12.83 -8.02
N TYR A 710 -52.64 -13.02 -6.98
CA TYR A 710 -52.72 -14.15 -6.08
C TYR A 710 -53.50 -13.69 -4.83
N GLU A 711 -54.72 -14.20 -4.70
CA GLU A 711 -55.47 -14.16 -3.44
C GLU A 711 -54.76 -15.05 -2.39
N ILE A 712 -54.43 -14.46 -1.25
CA ILE A 712 -53.91 -15.15 -0.07
C ILE A 712 -55.14 -15.57 0.74
N SER A 713 -55.34 -16.88 0.93
CA SER A 713 -56.33 -17.42 1.86
C SER A 713 -55.73 -17.50 3.27
N ASP A 714 -56.52 -17.10 4.24
CA ASP A 714 -56.19 -16.90 5.66
C ASP A 714 -56.00 -18.22 6.50
N ASP A 715 -55.49 -19.31 5.96
CA ASP A 715 -55.48 -20.60 6.66
C ASP A 715 -54.11 -21.29 6.80
N ASP A 716 -53.00 -20.59 6.80
CA ASP A 716 -51.68 -21.23 7.07
C ASP A 716 -50.78 -20.40 8.03
N ILE A 717 -51.15 -20.36 9.33
CA ILE A 717 -50.20 -20.01 10.39
C ILE A 717 -50.20 -21.17 11.41
N PRO A 718 -49.13 -21.96 11.51
CA PRO A 718 -48.87 -22.75 12.72
C PRO A 718 -47.99 -21.97 13.71
N PHE A 719 -48.35 -22.09 14.93
CA PHE A 719 -47.77 -21.54 16.17
C PHE A 719 -46.26 -21.77 16.33
#